data_c47cd2906ae8d12a3f2fa3e7ff8574ea
#
_entry.id   c47cd2906ae8d12a3f2fa3e7ff8574ea
#
_cell.length_a   1.000
_cell.length_b   1.000
_cell.length_c   1.000
_cell.angle_alpha   90.00
_cell.angle_beta   90.00
_cell.angle_gamma   90.00
#
_symmetry.space_group_name_H-M   'P 1'
#
loop_
_entity.id
_entity.type
_entity.pdbx_description
1 polymer ?
#
loop_
_entity_poly.entity_id
_entity_poly.type
_entity_poly.pdbx_seq_one_letter_code
_entity_poly.pdbx_strand_id
1 'polypeptide(L)'
;MRSLLLAVGLLMFHVGGVNGVLHASPQESAASTDVAAGQSASDDSSNAEIAPPDMKPVAAASDDPAASTSEPVASDPAANATATNASVVTSYAPVVLLIVGIVSVLGMIIGLKLNAFMALIISALIVSLGVGYVDGQDAGSRMTAVVQGFGGAAGGIGIVIAMAAIIGKCMLDSGAADRIVRSAIGVTGEKKASFGLMLSGFVLAIPVFFDTVFYLLVPLARSLYRRTNKNYLRYLMAIATGGAITHTLVPPTPGPLLVSAILGVDIGMMMLVGTLVAVPSAVAGLIYSYIADRVMPVVMRPLGSKEEKHDTLSEDQLPSLWISLLPVLLPVVLIGAGTLAMTVADREDRAGLMVEDIQDYGQLATMFVNADPDTPAGRVMASVQLTDNERDELSMPANSEAQKKEKIALLNQVLLDDDLYNERAFLSVPLSSVSKSKLKANQLRMKPVDRRRMNRSLLEDAYPDLIAKHQWDTPKRGISNGLALWSNANFALMLAAIVSMFTLKYVRSLSWRSLSEDVEDSLMSGGVIILITAAGGAFGAMLQDTHISNTIKDYFSGAGATGISLLLLAWGIAAVLKVAQGSSTVAMIVGAGMMSAIIGDVNLDYNMVYVATAVGTGSLMGSWMNDSGFWVFTKMGGLTEGESLRSWTPLLMVLSLVGLAVTIVLSQFLPMMPNS
;
A
#
# COMPACT_ATOMS: atom_id res chain seq x y z
N MET A 1 -10.89 29.83 -14.13
CA MET A 1 -10.64 29.66 -12.69
C MET A 1 -11.79 30.14 -11.81
N ARG A 2 -12.30 31.37 -11.93
CA ARG A 2 -13.51 31.81 -11.19
C ARG A 2 -14.77 30.99 -11.51
N SER A 3 -14.93 30.51 -12.74
CA SER A 3 -16.09 29.71 -13.17
C SER A 3 -16.07 28.28 -12.60
N LEU A 4 -14.90 27.70 -12.33
CA LEU A 4 -14.76 26.37 -11.75
C LEU A 4 -15.06 26.38 -10.24
N LEU A 5 -14.61 27.44 -9.56
CA LEU A 5 -14.93 27.67 -8.14
C LEU A 5 -16.43 27.94 -7.89
N LEU A 6 -17.08 28.62 -8.86
CA LEU A 6 -18.52 28.83 -8.84
C LEU A 6 -19.29 27.54 -9.13
N ALA A 7 -18.81 26.67 -10.01
CA ALA A 7 -19.43 25.38 -10.29
C ALA A 7 -19.34 24.42 -9.09
N VAL A 8 -18.18 24.35 -8.41
CA VAL A 8 -18.00 23.54 -7.19
C VAL A 8 -18.80 24.12 -6.02
N GLY A 9 -18.86 25.46 -5.89
CA GLY A 9 -19.68 26.16 -4.90
C GLY A 9 -21.18 25.97 -5.13
N LEU A 10 -21.64 25.98 -6.37
CA LEU A 10 -23.04 25.74 -6.74
C LEU A 10 -23.46 24.28 -6.54
N LEU A 11 -22.55 23.31 -6.74
CA LEU A 11 -22.80 21.90 -6.43
C LEU A 11 -22.95 21.67 -4.90
N MET A 12 -22.16 22.37 -4.09
CA MET A 12 -22.25 22.31 -2.63
C MET A 12 -23.53 22.99 -2.10
N PHE A 13 -24.01 24.07 -2.75
CA PHE A 13 -25.23 24.78 -2.33
C PHE A 13 -26.51 24.09 -2.78
N HIS A 14 -26.52 23.34 -3.87
CA HIS A 14 -27.70 22.58 -4.34
C HIS A 14 -27.98 21.31 -3.54
N VAL A 15 -27.01 20.79 -2.82
CA VAL A 15 -27.14 19.61 -1.96
C VAL A 15 -27.65 19.99 -0.54
N GLY A 16 -27.61 21.29 -0.17
CA GLY A 16 -27.98 21.78 1.16
C GLY A 16 -29.42 22.33 1.32
N GLY A 17 -30.25 22.23 0.30
CA GLY A 17 -31.57 22.93 0.29
C GLY A 17 -32.79 22.04 0.29
N VAL A 18 -33.04 21.24 1.35
CA VAL A 18 -34.42 20.81 1.69
C VAL A 18 -34.53 20.63 3.22
N ASN A 19 -35.34 21.51 3.80
CA ASN A 19 -36.10 21.42 5.06
C ASN A 19 -35.41 21.40 6.43
N GLY A 20 -35.56 22.48 7.12
CA GLY A 20 -35.45 22.58 8.57
C GLY A 20 -35.80 23.96 9.08
N VAL A 21 -37.11 24.26 9.20
CA VAL A 21 -37.60 25.42 9.94
C VAL A 21 -37.27 25.24 11.42
N LEU A 22 -36.45 26.13 11.97
CA LEU A 22 -36.32 26.26 13.42
C LEU A 22 -36.30 27.76 13.81
N HIS A 23 -37.22 28.09 14.67
CA HIS A 23 -37.39 29.38 15.35
C HIS A 23 -36.11 29.84 16.04
N ALA A 24 -35.70 31.05 15.77
CA ALA A 24 -34.73 31.78 16.55
C ALA A 24 -35.47 32.80 17.42
N SER A 25 -35.15 32.84 18.70
CA SER A 25 -35.41 34.00 19.59
C SER A 25 -34.05 34.53 20.06
N PRO A 26 -33.90 35.87 20.11
CA PRO A 26 -32.62 36.48 20.48
C PRO A 26 -32.60 36.82 21.98
N GLN A 27 -31.43 36.74 22.59
CA GLN A 27 -31.13 37.56 23.77
C GLN A 27 -29.70 38.06 23.76
N GLU A 28 -29.65 39.34 23.97
CA GLU A 28 -28.50 40.26 24.05
C GLU A 28 -27.65 40.06 25.30
N SER A 29 -26.44 40.58 25.17
CA SER A 29 -25.80 41.55 26.08
C SER A 29 -24.58 41.12 26.86
N ALA A 30 -23.52 41.82 26.48
CA ALA A 30 -22.56 42.66 27.23
C ALA A 30 -21.45 41.97 28.05
N ALA A 31 -20.26 42.18 27.58
CA ALA A 31 -19.17 43.06 28.04
C ALA A 31 -18.69 42.92 29.50
N SER A 32 -17.43 42.58 29.68
CA SER A 32 -16.32 43.43 30.18
C SER A 32 -15.21 42.60 30.82
N THR A 33 -13.98 42.77 30.32
CA THR A 33 -12.75 43.26 31.00
C THR A 33 -12.52 42.84 32.45
N ASP A 34 -11.42 42.19 32.79
CA ASP A 34 -10.11 42.69 33.24
C ASP A 34 -9.32 41.60 34.02
N VAL A 35 -8.10 41.45 33.68
CA VAL A 35 -6.78 41.55 34.34
C VAL A 35 -6.55 40.91 35.71
N ALA A 36 -5.41 40.22 35.74
CA ALA A 36 -4.34 40.10 36.74
C ALA A 36 -4.20 38.85 37.61
N ALA A 37 -3.11 38.20 37.32
CA ALA A 37 -1.96 37.83 38.18
C ALA A 37 -2.19 37.22 39.58
N GLY A 38 -1.46 36.13 39.84
CA GLY A 38 -0.89 35.91 41.16
C GLY A 38 -0.80 34.46 41.64
N GLN A 39 0.37 33.88 41.47
CA GLN A 39 1.18 33.07 42.41
C GLN A 39 0.52 32.07 43.39
N SER A 40 1.04 30.83 43.25
CA SER A 40 1.80 30.03 44.26
C SER A 40 1.03 29.10 45.23
N ALA A 41 1.52 27.91 45.21
CA ALA A 41 1.94 27.05 46.33
C ALA A 41 0.98 25.98 46.87
N SER A 42 1.48 24.77 46.73
CA SER A 42 1.67 23.69 47.74
C SER A 42 0.47 22.81 48.13
N ASP A 43 0.76 21.51 47.93
CA ASP A 43 0.50 20.34 48.76
C ASP A 43 -0.95 20.02 49.20
N ASP A 44 -1.46 18.89 48.90
CA ASP A 44 -1.37 17.67 49.68
C ASP A 44 -2.34 16.57 49.15
N SER A 45 -1.92 15.35 49.35
CA SER A 45 -2.53 14.06 49.15
C SER A 45 -4.01 13.92 49.52
N SER A 46 -4.82 13.19 48.74
CA SER A 46 -5.54 12.01 49.26
C SER A 46 -6.31 11.25 48.18
N ASN A 47 -6.19 9.95 48.21
CA ASN A 47 -6.95 8.93 47.49
C ASN A 47 -8.46 9.09 47.63
N ALA A 48 -9.19 8.95 46.55
CA ALA A 48 -10.59 8.54 46.57
C ALA A 48 -10.94 7.72 45.32
N GLU A 49 -11.18 6.47 45.59
CA GLU A 49 -11.76 5.45 44.76
C GLU A 49 -13.20 5.82 44.37
N ILE A 50 -13.54 5.87 43.08
CA ILE A 50 -14.90 6.07 42.60
C ILE A 50 -15.35 4.82 41.84
N ALA A 51 -16.33 4.13 42.43
CA ALA A 51 -17.06 3.00 41.85
C ALA A 51 -18.07 3.48 40.79
N PRO A 52 -18.43 2.61 39.81
CA PRO A 52 -19.39 2.98 38.73
C PRO A 52 -20.84 2.85 39.22
N PRO A 53 -21.78 3.62 38.66
CA PRO A 53 -23.19 3.55 39.08
C PRO A 53 -23.95 2.43 38.40
N ASP A 54 -24.81 1.77 39.20
CA ASP A 54 -25.77 0.72 38.87
C ASP A 54 -26.82 1.16 37.85
N MET A 55 -27.02 0.35 36.80
CA MET A 55 -28.19 0.41 35.93
C MET A 55 -29.26 -0.57 36.39
N LYS A 56 -30.43 -0.07 36.76
CA LYS A 56 -31.63 -0.88 37.00
C LYS A 56 -32.35 -1.19 35.68
N PRO A 57 -32.97 -2.37 35.55
CA PRO A 57 -33.71 -2.77 34.36
C PRO A 57 -35.13 -2.18 34.35
N VAL A 58 -35.60 -1.69 33.16
CA VAL A 58 -36.97 -1.30 32.92
C VAL A 58 -37.71 -2.46 32.25
N ALA A 59 -38.90 -2.73 32.79
CA ALA A 59 -39.77 -3.85 32.49
C ALA A 59 -40.46 -3.76 31.11
N ALA A 60 -40.74 -4.93 30.57
CA ALA A 60 -41.52 -5.21 29.39
C ALA A 60 -43.00 -4.80 29.52
N ALA A 61 -43.56 -4.24 28.46
CA ALA A 61 -45.02 -4.21 28.25
C ALA A 61 -45.29 -4.86 26.90
N SER A 62 -46.05 -5.91 26.96
CA SER A 62 -46.71 -6.65 25.90
C SER A 62 -47.92 -5.86 25.39
N ASP A 63 -48.15 -5.83 24.08
CA ASP A 63 -49.52 -5.84 23.54
C ASP A 63 -49.53 -6.37 22.09
N ASP A 64 -50.49 -7.20 21.83
CA ASP A 64 -50.73 -8.06 20.70
C ASP A 64 -51.58 -7.42 19.58
N PRO A 65 -51.86 -8.05 18.45
CA PRO A 65 -51.94 -7.41 17.13
C PRO A 65 -53.37 -7.14 16.63
N ALA A 66 -53.52 -6.17 15.77
CA ALA A 66 -54.72 -5.99 14.98
C ALA A 66 -54.43 -6.08 13.48
N ALA A 67 -55.04 -7.09 12.86
CA ALA A 67 -55.06 -7.31 11.43
C ALA A 67 -55.76 -6.13 10.68
N SER A 68 -55.13 -5.62 9.63
CA SER A 68 -55.79 -4.79 8.62
C SER A 68 -55.47 -5.30 7.21
N THR A 69 -56.56 -5.70 6.55
CA THR A 69 -56.68 -6.06 5.15
C THR A 69 -56.27 -4.92 4.23
N SER A 70 -55.35 -5.22 3.28
CA SER A 70 -54.92 -4.30 2.22
C SER A 70 -55.73 -4.54 0.94
N GLU A 71 -56.46 -3.54 0.47
CA GLU A 71 -56.96 -3.41 -0.90
C GLU A 71 -55.80 -3.00 -1.84
N PRO A 72 -55.84 -3.39 -3.15
CA PRO A 72 -54.77 -3.08 -4.11
C PRO A 72 -54.90 -1.64 -4.61
N VAL A 73 -53.86 -0.83 -4.34
CA VAL A 73 -53.71 0.51 -4.90
C VAL A 73 -53.17 0.46 -6.31
N ALA A 74 -53.89 1.12 -7.24
CA ALA A 74 -53.50 1.30 -8.63
C ALA A 74 -52.15 2.00 -8.77
N SER A 75 -51.28 1.47 -9.59
CA SER A 75 -49.93 1.99 -9.89
C SER A 75 -50.02 3.29 -10.70
N ASP A 76 -49.50 4.40 -10.14
CA ASP A 76 -49.34 5.69 -10.79
C ASP A 76 -48.12 5.64 -11.75
N PRO A 77 -48.24 5.99 -13.05
CA PRO A 77 -47.15 5.95 -14.00
C PRO A 77 -46.01 6.93 -13.73
N ALA A 78 -46.23 7.94 -12.89
CA ALA A 78 -45.20 8.91 -12.47
C ALA A 78 -44.22 8.32 -11.45
N ALA A 79 -44.61 7.34 -10.63
CA ALA A 79 -43.75 6.68 -9.66
C ALA A 79 -42.70 5.74 -10.34
N ASN A 80 -43.04 5.18 -11.50
CA ASN A 80 -42.12 4.32 -12.25
C ASN A 80 -40.98 5.08 -12.95
N ALA A 81 -41.23 6.34 -13.35
CA ALA A 81 -40.19 7.18 -13.98
C ALA A 81 -39.15 7.68 -12.94
N THR A 82 -39.59 7.92 -11.71
CA THR A 82 -38.68 8.34 -10.61
C THR A 82 -37.87 7.18 -10.07
N ALA A 83 -38.45 5.98 -10.00
CA ALA A 83 -37.73 4.76 -9.59
C ALA A 83 -36.69 4.32 -10.64
N THR A 84 -37.00 4.44 -11.93
CA THR A 84 -36.04 4.10 -13.03
C THR A 84 -34.87 5.07 -13.07
N ASN A 85 -35.09 6.37 -12.83
CA ASN A 85 -33.99 7.35 -12.76
C ASN A 85 -33.14 7.19 -11.49
N ALA A 86 -33.71 6.81 -10.36
CA ALA A 86 -32.97 6.51 -9.14
C ALA A 86 -32.10 5.26 -9.29
N SER A 87 -32.59 4.20 -9.93
CA SER A 87 -31.82 2.96 -10.17
C SER A 87 -30.68 3.16 -11.16
N VAL A 88 -30.86 3.99 -12.19
CA VAL A 88 -29.81 4.32 -13.16
C VAL A 88 -28.71 5.18 -12.52
N VAL A 89 -29.08 6.16 -11.68
CA VAL A 89 -28.10 7.00 -10.98
C VAL A 89 -27.28 6.18 -9.98
N THR A 90 -27.89 5.23 -9.26
CA THR A 90 -27.16 4.36 -8.32
C THR A 90 -26.19 3.41 -9.05
N SER A 91 -26.51 2.96 -10.25
CA SER A 91 -25.67 2.06 -11.04
C SER A 91 -24.34 2.69 -11.50
N TYR A 92 -24.31 4.01 -11.76
CA TYR A 92 -23.08 4.70 -12.19
C TYR A 92 -22.36 5.46 -11.05
N ALA A 93 -22.93 5.52 -9.87
CA ALA A 93 -22.38 6.27 -8.73
C ALA A 93 -20.92 5.89 -8.41
N PRO A 94 -20.51 4.59 -8.37
CA PRO A 94 -19.13 4.19 -8.13
C PRO A 94 -18.14 4.78 -9.14
N VAL A 95 -18.48 4.74 -10.43
CA VAL A 95 -17.64 5.28 -11.52
C VAL A 95 -17.53 6.80 -11.42
N VAL A 96 -18.64 7.48 -11.15
CA VAL A 96 -18.67 8.95 -10.98
C VAL A 96 -17.81 9.36 -9.80
N LEU A 97 -17.94 8.67 -8.64
CA LEU A 97 -17.15 8.95 -7.44
C LEU A 97 -15.64 8.70 -7.66
N LEU A 98 -15.29 7.65 -8.39
CA LEU A 98 -13.90 7.41 -8.80
C LEU A 98 -13.36 8.57 -9.64
N ILE A 99 -14.10 8.99 -10.68
CA ILE A 99 -13.70 10.10 -11.56
C ILE A 99 -13.59 11.41 -10.75
N VAL A 100 -14.56 11.70 -9.89
CA VAL A 100 -14.54 12.89 -9.02
C VAL A 100 -13.33 12.85 -8.10
N GLY A 101 -13.01 11.70 -7.50
CA GLY A 101 -11.82 11.50 -6.68
C GLY A 101 -10.53 11.80 -7.46
N ILE A 102 -10.37 11.22 -8.65
CA ILE A 102 -9.19 11.45 -9.50
C ILE A 102 -9.08 12.92 -9.90
N VAL A 103 -10.16 13.51 -10.42
CA VAL A 103 -10.18 14.90 -10.87
C VAL A 103 -9.92 15.87 -9.71
N SER A 104 -10.44 15.58 -8.51
CA SER A 104 -10.20 16.42 -7.33
C SER A 104 -8.72 16.41 -6.91
N VAL A 105 -8.07 15.22 -6.85
CA VAL A 105 -6.63 15.13 -6.54
C VAL A 105 -5.81 15.89 -7.57
N LEU A 106 -6.02 15.60 -8.86
CA LEU A 106 -5.27 16.24 -9.95
C LEU A 106 -5.53 17.75 -10.02
N GLY A 107 -6.79 18.16 -9.90
CA GLY A 107 -7.18 19.57 -9.93
C GLY A 107 -6.55 20.38 -8.78
N MET A 108 -6.49 19.79 -7.57
CA MET A 108 -5.87 20.45 -6.42
C MET A 108 -4.34 20.49 -6.52
N ILE A 109 -3.69 19.42 -6.96
CA ILE A 109 -2.22 19.41 -7.08
C ILE A 109 -1.75 20.27 -8.25
N ILE A 110 -2.35 20.11 -9.45
CA ILE A 110 -1.90 20.79 -10.67
C ILE A 110 -2.50 22.20 -10.79
N GLY A 111 -3.81 22.31 -10.60
CA GLY A 111 -4.55 23.57 -10.81
C GLY A 111 -4.36 24.56 -9.68
N LEU A 112 -4.51 24.11 -8.43
CA LEU A 112 -4.38 24.95 -7.23
C LEU A 112 -2.98 24.93 -6.63
N LYS A 113 -2.09 24.04 -7.10
CA LYS A 113 -0.72 23.84 -6.57
C LYS A 113 -0.68 23.57 -5.06
N LEU A 114 -1.69 22.88 -4.53
CA LEU A 114 -1.74 22.48 -3.14
C LEU A 114 -0.71 21.39 -2.85
N ASN A 115 -0.27 21.35 -1.59
CA ASN A 115 0.55 20.25 -1.10
C ASN A 115 -0.19 18.91 -1.24
N ALA A 116 0.54 17.84 -1.59
CA ALA A 116 -0.02 16.50 -1.81
C ALA A 116 -0.84 15.98 -0.62
N PHE A 117 -0.38 16.23 0.63
CA PHE A 117 -1.13 15.87 1.84
C PHE A 117 -2.54 16.49 1.86
N MET A 118 -2.62 17.82 1.66
CA MET A 118 -3.90 18.54 1.65
C MET A 118 -4.81 18.08 0.51
N ALA A 119 -4.24 17.91 -0.68
CA ALA A 119 -5.00 17.44 -1.85
C ALA A 119 -5.60 16.06 -1.62
N LEU A 120 -4.84 15.12 -1.06
CA LEU A 120 -5.29 13.76 -0.78
C LEU A 120 -6.35 13.69 0.32
N ILE A 121 -6.17 14.43 1.42
CA ILE A 121 -7.16 14.46 2.51
C ILE A 121 -8.48 15.09 2.06
N ILE A 122 -8.42 16.23 1.35
CA ILE A 122 -9.63 16.88 0.84
C ILE A 122 -10.34 15.98 -0.17
N SER A 123 -9.59 15.31 -1.06
CA SER A 123 -10.19 14.37 -2.01
C SER A 123 -10.79 13.14 -1.32
N ALA A 124 -10.14 12.63 -0.26
CA ALA A 124 -10.70 11.55 0.56
C ALA A 124 -12.03 11.96 1.19
N LEU A 125 -12.14 13.20 1.71
CA LEU A 125 -13.38 13.76 2.24
C LEU A 125 -14.45 13.90 1.17
N ILE A 126 -14.10 14.41 -0.02
CA ILE A 126 -15.05 14.56 -1.14
C ILE A 126 -15.64 13.20 -1.53
N VAL A 127 -14.80 12.19 -1.71
CA VAL A 127 -15.24 10.82 -2.05
C VAL A 127 -16.06 10.23 -0.92
N SER A 128 -15.60 10.34 0.34
CA SER A 128 -16.29 9.81 1.51
C SER A 128 -17.69 10.39 1.67
N LEU A 129 -17.83 11.71 1.56
CA LEU A 129 -19.14 12.38 1.63
C LEU A 129 -20.04 11.99 0.44
N GLY A 130 -19.46 11.78 -0.76
CA GLY A 130 -20.17 11.27 -1.91
C GLY A 130 -20.71 9.85 -1.69
N VAL A 131 -19.94 8.96 -1.09
CA VAL A 131 -20.40 7.62 -0.67
C VAL A 131 -21.51 7.76 0.36
N GLY A 132 -21.34 8.60 1.40
CA GLY A 132 -22.37 8.83 2.41
C GLY A 132 -23.69 9.32 1.83
N TYR A 133 -23.62 10.18 0.80
CA TYR A 133 -24.83 10.65 0.10
C TYR A 133 -25.54 9.52 -0.67
N VAL A 134 -24.78 8.63 -1.32
CA VAL A 134 -25.33 7.49 -2.06
C VAL A 134 -25.94 6.46 -1.11
N ASP A 135 -25.25 6.16 0.00
CA ASP A 135 -25.63 5.10 0.95
C ASP A 135 -26.54 5.59 2.08
N GLY A 136 -26.89 6.90 2.12
CA GLY A 136 -27.72 7.47 3.16
C GLY A 136 -27.04 7.55 4.54
N GLN A 137 -25.71 7.58 4.58
CA GLN A 137 -24.92 7.67 5.83
C GLN A 137 -24.69 9.12 6.24
N ASP A 138 -24.58 9.37 7.54
CA ASP A 138 -24.33 10.71 8.06
C ASP A 138 -22.88 11.19 7.82
N ALA A 139 -22.70 12.52 7.70
CA ALA A 139 -21.41 13.12 7.43
C ALA A 139 -20.37 12.89 8.55
N GLY A 140 -20.81 12.71 9.81
CA GLY A 140 -19.92 12.44 10.94
C GLY A 140 -19.31 11.06 10.87
N SER A 141 -20.10 10.04 10.53
CA SER A 141 -19.59 8.68 10.32
C SER A 141 -18.60 8.62 9.15
N ARG A 142 -18.90 9.36 8.06
CA ARG A 142 -18.01 9.43 6.89
C ARG A 142 -16.70 10.17 7.18
N MET A 143 -16.73 11.20 8.00
CA MET A 143 -15.50 11.85 8.49
C MET A 143 -14.67 10.90 9.35
N THR A 144 -15.32 10.11 10.21
CA THR A 144 -14.65 9.10 11.04
C THR A 144 -13.98 8.03 10.17
N ALA A 145 -14.61 7.60 9.08
CA ALA A 145 -14.02 6.65 8.12
C ALA A 145 -12.71 7.17 7.50
N VAL A 146 -12.66 8.46 7.12
CA VAL A 146 -11.43 9.10 6.62
C VAL A 146 -10.33 9.09 7.68
N VAL A 147 -10.67 9.44 8.94
CA VAL A 147 -9.71 9.43 10.07
C VAL A 147 -9.18 8.02 10.34
N GLN A 148 -10.04 7.01 10.31
CA GLN A 148 -9.65 5.61 10.48
C GLN A 148 -8.76 5.12 9.33
N GLY A 149 -9.10 5.45 8.08
CA GLY A 149 -8.26 5.13 6.91
C GLY A 149 -6.88 5.79 7.00
N PHE A 150 -6.81 7.04 7.46
CA PHE A 150 -5.55 7.76 7.71
C PHE A 150 -4.75 7.10 8.83
N GLY A 151 -5.38 6.82 9.98
CA GLY A 151 -4.74 6.21 11.14
C GLY A 151 -4.23 4.79 10.84
N GLY A 152 -5.01 3.98 10.13
CA GLY A 152 -4.64 2.64 9.70
C GLY A 152 -3.40 2.64 8.80
N ALA A 153 -3.37 3.54 7.80
CA ALA A 153 -2.22 3.70 6.93
C ALA A 153 -0.98 4.21 7.69
N ALA A 154 -1.13 5.24 8.54
CA ALA A 154 -0.03 5.77 9.34
C ALA A 154 0.56 4.71 10.29
N GLY A 155 -0.29 3.94 10.97
CA GLY A 155 0.12 2.88 11.88
C GLY A 155 0.82 1.72 11.19
N GLY A 156 0.37 1.36 9.97
CA GLY A 156 0.94 0.24 9.22
C GLY A 156 2.38 0.44 8.74
N ILE A 157 2.78 1.69 8.49
CA ILE A 157 4.05 1.99 7.80
C ILE A 157 4.89 3.08 8.45
N GLY A 158 4.34 3.84 9.39
CA GLY A 158 5.02 5.01 9.99
C GLY A 158 6.37 4.63 10.62
N ILE A 159 6.42 3.52 11.37
CA ILE A 159 7.66 3.03 12.00
C ILE A 159 8.71 2.69 10.93
N VAL A 160 8.31 2.00 9.86
CA VAL A 160 9.24 1.60 8.79
C VAL A 160 9.85 2.81 8.08
N ILE A 161 9.04 3.82 7.77
CA ILE A 161 9.52 5.07 7.13
C ILE A 161 10.45 5.83 8.07
N ALA A 162 10.11 5.94 9.36
CA ALA A 162 10.95 6.58 10.35
C ALA A 162 12.32 5.89 10.47
N MET A 163 12.34 4.55 10.56
CA MET A 163 13.59 3.78 10.62
C MET A 163 14.42 3.94 9.33
N ALA A 164 13.79 3.90 8.15
CA ALA A 164 14.48 4.10 6.88
C ALA A 164 15.11 5.50 6.77
N ALA A 165 14.43 6.55 7.25
CA ALA A 165 14.99 7.91 7.30
C ALA A 165 16.23 8.01 8.20
N ILE A 166 16.19 7.38 9.39
CA ILE A 166 17.33 7.30 10.32
C ILE A 166 18.50 6.56 9.67
N ILE A 167 18.25 5.38 9.06
CA ILE A 167 19.29 4.60 8.38
C ILE A 167 19.97 5.45 7.31
N GLY A 168 19.17 6.09 6.44
CA GLY A 168 19.67 6.92 5.34
C GLY A 168 20.59 8.04 5.83
N LYS A 169 20.14 8.82 6.81
CA LYS A 169 20.91 9.92 7.40
C LYS A 169 22.20 9.43 8.07
N CYS A 170 22.11 8.40 8.92
CA CYS A 170 23.26 7.84 9.61
C CYS A 170 24.32 7.24 8.65
N MET A 171 23.89 6.61 7.56
CA MET A 171 24.79 6.07 6.53
C MET A 171 25.55 7.18 5.78
N LEU A 172 24.89 8.33 5.55
CA LEU A 172 25.51 9.49 4.92
C LEU A 172 26.55 10.11 5.87
N ASP A 173 26.12 10.46 7.05
CA ASP A 173 26.96 11.22 8.00
C ASP A 173 28.13 10.40 8.54
N SER A 174 27.99 9.07 8.63
CA SER A 174 29.10 8.17 8.99
C SER A 174 30.12 7.97 7.86
N GLY A 175 29.77 8.28 6.60
CA GLY A 175 30.58 7.92 5.43
C GLY A 175 30.44 6.46 4.98
N ALA A 176 29.50 5.70 5.56
CA ALA A 176 29.22 4.32 5.15
C ALA A 176 28.79 4.24 3.67
N ALA A 177 27.95 5.17 3.24
CA ALA A 177 27.53 5.26 1.86
C ALA A 177 28.71 5.56 0.92
N ASP A 178 29.61 6.48 1.29
CA ASP A 178 30.82 6.80 0.53
C ASP A 178 31.75 5.58 0.41
N ARG A 179 31.89 4.79 1.50
CA ARG A 179 32.66 3.52 1.49
C ARG A 179 32.13 2.51 0.50
N ILE A 180 30.81 2.31 0.45
CA ILE A 180 30.16 1.39 -0.50
C ILE A 180 30.50 1.79 -1.93
N VAL A 181 30.39 3.07 -2.24
CA VAL A 181 30.64 3.62 -3.58
C VAL A 181 32.10 3.45 -4.00
N ARG A 182 33.04 3.84 -3.16
CA ARG A 182 34.50 3.70 -3.46
C ARG A 182 34.87 2.25 -3.66
N SER A 183 34.30 1.33 -2.86
CA SER A 183 34.53 -0.11 -3.02
C SER A 183 33.97 -0.66 -4.33
N ALA A 184 32.75 -0.24 -4.72
CA ALA A 184 32.14 -0.66 -6.00
C ALA A 184 32.99 -0.23 -7.19
N ILE A 185 33.52 1.01 -7.19
CA ILE A 185 34.40 1.50 -8.27
C ILE A 185 35.75 0.81 -8.22
N GLY A 186 36.30 0.55 -7.04
CA GLY A 186 37.55 -0.20 -6.88
C GLY A 186 37.48 -1.59 -7.54
N VAL A 187 36.34 -2.28 -7.38
CA VAL A 187 36.11 -3.60 -7.99
C VAL A 187 35.86 -3.52 -9.50
N THR A 188 35.08 -2.55 -9.97
CA THR A 188 34.72 -2.45 -11.40
C THR A 188 35.80 -1.82 -12.26
N GLY A 189 36.70 -1.05 -11.68
CA GLY A 189 37.74 -0.28 -12.35
C GLY A 189 37.23 0.92 -13.17
N GLU A 190 38.10 1.83 -13.56
CA GLU A 190 37.73 3.07 -14.25
C GLU A 190 37.05 2.82 -15.61
N LYS A 191 37.42 1.75 -16.35
CA LYS A 191 36.82 1.41 -17.64
C LYS A 191 35.33 1.08 -17.56
N LYS A 192 34.90 0.51 -16.43
CA LYS A 192 33.50 0.14 -16.15
C LYS A 192 32.88 1.04 -15.06
N ALA A 193 33.38 2.24 -14.84
CA ALA A 193 32.95 3.13 -13.79
C ALA A 193 31.43 3.44 -13.87
N SER A 194 30.85 3.54 -15.07
CA SER A 194 29.39 3.74 -15.23
C SER A 194 28.60 2.57 -14.62
N PHE A 195 29.07 1.33 -14.80
CA PHE A 195 28.44 0.17 -14.16
C PHE A 195 28.62 0.22 -12.63
N GLY A 196 29.80 0.58 -12.15
CA GLY A 196 30.05 0.74 -10.70
C GLY A 196 29.18 1.82 -10.07
N LEU A 197 29.00 2.96 -10.75
CA LEU A 197 28.10 4.04 -10.30
C LEU A 197 26.61 3.61 -10.30
N MET A 198 26.18 2.90 -11.35
CA MET A 198 24.82 2.34 -11.40
C MET A 198 24.58 1.35 -10.27
N LEU A 199 25.52 0.41 -10.04
CA LEU A 199 25.42 -0.57 -8.97
C LEU A 199 25.40 0.09 -7.58
N SER A 200 26.26 1.11 -7.38
CA SER A 200 26.24 1.90 -6.14
C SER A 200 24.90 2.61 -5.92
N GLY A 201 24.37 3.25 -6.97
CA GLY A 201 23.05 3.87 -6.93
C GLY A 201 21.96 2.85 -6.61
N PHE A 202 22.04 1.67 -7.23
CA PHE A 202 21.09 0.57 -7.01
C PHE A 202 21.08 0.09 -5.55
N VAL A 203 22.24 -0.18 -4.98
CA VAL A 203 22.36 -0.69 -3.60
C VAL A 203 22.01 0.39 -2.59
N LEU A 204 22.51 1.61 -2.77
CA LEU A 204 22.25 2.69 -1.83
C LEU A 204 20.78 3.16 -1.84
N ALA A 205 20.09 3.08 -2.97
CA ALA A 205 18.69 3.48 -3.06
C ALA A 205 17.72 2.48 -2.40
N ILE A 206 18.19 1.34 -1.91
CA ILE A 206 17.35 0.42 -1.12
C ILE A 206 16.88 1.10 0.18
N PRO A 207 17.75 1.62 1.08
CA PRO A 207 17.33 2.30 2.29
C PRO A 207 17.29 3.84 2.17
N VAL A 208 17.82 4.43 1.09
CA VAL A 208 18.05 5.89 0.96
C VAL A 208 17.22 6.45 -0.20
N PHE A 209 16.72 7.68 -0.02
CA PHE A 209 15.99 8.37 -1.09
C PHE A 209 16.86 8.67 -2.29
N PHE A 210 16.26 8.66 -3.49
CA PHE A 210 16.94 8.93 -4.75
C PHE A 210 17.75 10.23 -4.72
N ASP A 211 17.16 11.33 -4.26
CA ASP A 211 17.77 12.64 -4.23
C ASP A 211 19.09 12.61 -3.44
N THR A 212 19.06 11.97 -2.29
CA THR A 212 20.21 11.83 -1.39
C THR A 212 21.30 10.96 -2.02
N VAL A 213 20.94 9.84 -2.64
CA VAL A 213 21.89 8.97 -3.37
C VAL A 213 22.54 9.72 -4.52
N PHE A 214 21.76 10.53 -5.24
CA PHE A 214 22.28 11.32 -6.34
C PHE A 214 23.26 12.41 -5.86
N TYR A 215 22.92 13.14 -4.78
CA TYR A 215 23.82 14.12 -4.13
C TYR A 215 25.15 13.50 -3.76
N LEU A 216 25.14 12.28 -3.19
CA LEU A 216 26.35 11.58 -2.76
C LEU A 216 27.24 11.15 -3.94
N LEU A 217 26.63 10.67 -5.04
CA LEU A 217 27.35 10.05 -6.15
C LEU A 217 27.85 11.05 -7.21
N VAL A 218 27.20 12.21 -7.34
CA VAL A 218 27.58 13.22 -8.35
C VAL A 218 29.02 13.75 -8.18
N PRO A 219 29.52 14.08 -6.97
CA PRO A 219 30.91 14.50 -6.79
C PRO A 219 31.90 13.47 -7.34
N LEU A 220 31.59 12.19 -7.20
CA LEU A 220 32.42 11.10 -7.72
C LEU A 220 32.37 11.01 -9.24
N ALA A 221 31.18 11.17 -9.85
CA ALA A 221 31.05 11.26 -11.31
C ALA A 221 31.85 12.43 -11.87
N ARG A 222 31.84 13.58 -11.17
CA ARG A 222 32.64 14.77 -11.50
C ARG A 222 34.15 14.48 -11.38
N SER A 223 34.58 13.80 -10.32
CA SER A 223 35.97 13.39 -10.12
C SER A 223 36.46 12.45 -11.24
N LEU A 224 35.65 11.45 -11.61
CA LEU A 224 35.93 10.54 -12.72
C LEU A 224 36.03 11.28 -14.06
N TYR A 225 35.16 12.26 -14.30
CA TYR A 225 35.24 13.08 -15.50
C TYR A 225 36.51 13.94 -15.53
N ARG A 226 36.91 14.58 -14.42
CA ARG A 226 38.20 15.34 -14.32
C ARG A 226 39.41 14.51 -14.68
N ARG A 227 39.38 13.20 -14.39
CA ARG A 227 40.49 12.26 -14.71
C ARG A 227 40.47 11.77 -16.15
N THR A 228 39.25 11.55 -16.70
CA THR A 228 39.09 10.89 -18.02
C THR A 228 38.75 11.87 -19.14
N ASN A 229 38.22 13.04 -18.83
CA ASN A 229 37.64 14.05 -19.74
C ASN A 229 36.57 13.48 -20.71
N LYS A 230 35.89 12.39 -20.31
CA LYS A 230 34.92 11.66 -21.14
C LYS A 230 33.74 11.18 -20.32
N ASN A 231 32.61 10.98 -21.00
CA ASN A 231 31.46 10.22 -20.50
C ASN A 231 30.72 10.87 -19.30
N TYR A 232 30.71 12.20 -19.20
CA TYR A 232 30.11 12.87 -18.03
C TYR A 232 28.61 12.57 -17.89
N LEU A 233 27.84 12.78 -18.99
CA LEU A 233 26.41 12.50 -18.99
C LEU A 233 26.11 11.04 -18.66
N ARG A 234 26.91 10.11 -19.22
CA ARG A 234 26.78 8.68 -18.95
C ARG A 234 26.95 8.34 -17.46
N TYR A 235 27.90 8.99 -16.76
CA TYR A 235 28.07 8.77 -15.32
C TYR A 235 26.84 9.26 -14.54
N LEU A 236 26.33 10.45 -14.85
CA LEU A 236 25.12 10.97 -14.19
C LEU A 236 23.90 10.09 -14.45
N MET A 237 23.71 9.67 -15.69
CA MET A 237 22.58 8.80 -16.05
C MET A 237 22.71 7.41 -15.47
N ALA A 238 23.92 6.87 -15.31
CA ALA A 238 24.15 5.57 -14.65
C ALA A 238 23.75 5.62 -13.17
N ILE A 239 24.11 6.68 -12.46
CA ILE A 239 23.64 6.94 -11.08
C ILE A 239 22.12 6.99 -11.04
N ALA A 240 21.54 7.80 -11.93
CA ALA A 240 20.09 7.99 -12.02
C ALA A 240 19.34 6.66 -12.31
N THR A 241 19.90 5.83 -13.18
CA THR A 241 19.36 4.50 -13.51
C THR A 241 19.23 3.61 -12.28
N GLY A 242 20.35 3.40 -11.57
CA GLY A 242 20.35 2.55 -10.38
C GLY A 242 19.46 3.10 -9.27
N GLY A 243 19.59 4.40 -8.99
CA GLY A 243 18.84 5.06 -7.93
C GLY A 243 17.33 5.08 -8.17
N ALA A 244 16.88 5.51 -9.35
CA ALA A 244 15.45 5.66 -9.63
C ALA A 244 14.71 4.33 -9.68
N ILE A 245 15.25 3.31 -10.35
CA ILE A 245 14.55 2.03 -10.49
C ILE A 245 14.42 1.29 -9.16
N THR A 246 15.48 1.30 -8.35
CA THR A 246 15.43 0.66 -7.02
C THR A 246 14.48 1.39 -6.09
N HIS A 247 14.52 2.72 -6.08
CA HIS A 247 13.64 3.54 -5.24
C HIS A 247 12.15 3.31 -5.51
N THR A 248 11.77 2.92 -6.72
CA THR A 248 10.36 2.71 -7.08
C THR A 248 9.90 1.26 -7.02
N LEU A 249 10.82 0.29 -6.92
CA LEU A 249 10.46 -1.13 -6.97
C LEU A 249 10.87 -1.93 -5.73
N VAL A 250 11.87 -1.47 -4.99
CA VAL A 250 12.45 -2.29 -3.90
C VAL A 250 12.20 -1.65 -2.53
N PRO A 251 11.36 -2.27 -1.67
CA PRO A 251 11.29 -1.88 -0.27
C PRO A 251 12.67 -1.95 0.42
N PRO A 252 12.92 -1.19 1.50
CA PRO A 252 11.98 -0.46 2.34
C PRO A 252 11.76 1.01 1.97
N THR A 253 12.11 1.45 0.76
CA THR A 253 11.72 2.80 0.33
C THR A 253 10.21 3.01 0.43
N PRO A 254 9.73 4.22 0.79
CA PRO A 254 8.33 4.46 1.14
C PRO A 254 7.33 4.10 0.04
N GLY A 255 7.66 4.38 -1.23
CA GLY A 255 6.78 4.10 -2.35
C GLY A 255 6.41 2.62 -2.47
N PRO A 256 7.37 1.72 -2.77
CA PRO A 256 7.10 0.28 -2.88
C PRO A 256 6.55 -0.35 -1.61
N LEU A 257 7.01 0.13 -0.44
CA LEU A 257 6.50 -0.34 0.85
C LEU A 257 5.00 -0.10 0.99
N LEU A 258 4.56 1.10 0.61
CA LEU A 258 3.16 1.49 0.66
C LEU A 258 2.30 0.78 -0.35
N VAL A 259 2.78 0.68 -1.57
CA VAL A 259 2.12 -0.12 -2.61
C VAL A 259 1.91 -1.54 -2.12
N SER A 260 2.92 -2.14 -1.47
CA SER A 260 2.81 -3.48 -0.88
C SER A 260 1.73 -3.53 0.21
N ALA A 261 1.69 -2.53 1.11
CA ALA A 261 0.70 -2.47 2.20
C ALA A 261 -0.73 -2.28 1.66
N ILE A 262 -0.92 -1.34 0.72
CA ILE A 262 -2.24 -1.03 0.14
C ILE A 262 -2.79 -2.23 -0.66
N LEU A 263 -1.94 -2.92 -1.42
CA LEU A 263 -2.33 -4.07 -2.25
C LEU A 263 -2.27 -5.41 -1.52
N GLY A 264 -1.92 -5.43 -0.23
CA GLY A 264 -1.81 -6.67 0.55
C GLY A 264 -0.68 -7.59 0.10
N VAL A 265 0.39 -7.05 -0.50
CA VAL A 265 1.56 -7.80 -0.98
C VAL A 265 2.56 -8.00 0.16
N ASP A 266 3.11 -9.21 0.28
CA ASP A 266 4.21 -9.46 1.21
C ASP A 266 5.45 -8.64 0.86
N ILE A 267 6.07 -7.99 1.86
CA ILE A 267 7.21 -7.10 1.66
C ILE A 267 8.41 -7.84 1.07
N GLY A 268 8.70 -9.06 1.54
CA GLY A 268 9.78 -9.87 1.00
C GLY A 268 9.51 -10.33 -0.44
N MET A 269 8.25 -10.65 -0.76
CA MET A 269 7.84 -10.94 -2.13
C MET A 269 8.02 -9.70 -3.02
N MET A 270 7.63 -8.51 -2.54
CA MET A 270 7.87 -7.26 -3.27
C MET A 270 9.36 -6.96 -3.45
N MET A 271 10.21 -7.23 -2.43
CA MET A 271 11.67 -7.08 -2.55
C MET A 271 12.23 -8.01 -3.62
N LEU A 272 11.79 -9.27 -3.64
CA LEU A 272 12.26 -10.27 -4.60
C LEU A 272 11.84 -9.92 -6.02
N VAL A 273 10.54 -9.77 -6.26
CA VAL A 273 10.00 -9.51 -7.61
C VAL A 273 10.38 -8.11 -8.09
N GLY A 274 10.33 -7.12 -7.19
CA GLY A 274 10.78 -5.77 -7.48
C GLY A 274 12.25 -5.74 -7.93
N THR A 275 13.13 -6.52 -7.28
CA THR A 275 14.53 -6.65 -7.69
C THR A 275 14.65 -7.38 -9.04
N LEU A 276 13.87 -8.46 -9.27
CA LEU A 276 13.86 -9.18 -10.56
C LEU A 276 13.43 -8.27 -11.72
N VAL A 277 12.50 -7.33 -11.50
CA VAL A 277 12.09 -6.33 -12.49
C VAL A 277 13.11 -5.20 -12.61
N ALA A 278 13.69 -4.76 -11.48
CA ALA A 278 14.63 -3.64 -11.45
C ALA A 278 15.96 -3.95 -12.16
N VAL A 279 16.50 -5.17 -12.05
CA VAL A 279 17.80 -5.53 -12.64
C VAL A 279 17.80 -5.41 -14.17
N PRO A 280 16.87 -6.04 -14.94
CA PRO A 280 16.82 -5.86 -16.38
C PRO A 280 16.56 -4.41 -16.80
N SER A 281 15.71 -3.68 -16.05
CA SER A 281 15.43 -2.28 -16.29
C SER A 281 16.69 -1.42 -16.09
N ALA A 282 17.47 -1.68 -15.04
CA ALA A 282 18.75 -1.00 -14.80
C ALA A 282 19.77 -1.27 -15.92
N VAL A 283 19.82 -2.49 -16.45
CA VAL A 283 20.66 -2.82 -17.60
C VAL A 283 20.24 -2.02 -18.84
N ALA A 284 18.93 -1.95 -19.11
CA ALA A 284 18.40 -1.16 -20.23
C ALA A 284 18.70 0.34 -20.07
N GLY A 285 18.54 0.90 -18.87
CA GLY A 285 18.87 2.29 -18.55
C GLY A 285 20.38 2.56 -18.70
N LEU A 286 21.23 1.61 -18.29
CA LEU A 286 22.68 1.73 -18.52
C LEU A 286 23.01 1.72 -20.02
N ILE A 287 22.42 0.84 -20.81
CA ILE A 287 22.59 0.81 -22.27
C ILE A 287 22.14 2.15 -22.86
N TYR A 288 20.97 2.64 -22.44
CA TYR A 288 20.47 3.94 -22.88
C TYR A 288 21.45 5.08 -22.53
N SER A 289 22.06 5.04 -21.33
CA SER A 289 23.06 6.03 -20.91
C SER A 289 24.29 6.09 -21.84
N TYR A 290 24.71 4.95 -22.41
CA TYR A 290 25.77 4.89 -23.41
C TYR A 290 25.36 5.51 -24.76
N ILE A 291 24.10 5.32 -25.15
CA ILE A 291 23.55 5.87 -26.39
C ILE A 291 23.39 7.41 -26.24
N ALA A 292 22.78 7.84 -25.16
CA ALA A 292 22.53 9.24 -24.87
C ALA A 292 23.83 10.08 -24.81
N ASP A 293 24.87 9.55 -24.14
CA ASP A 293 26.16 10.22 -24.01
C ASP A 293 26.90 10.34 -25.36
N ARG A 294 26.67 9.39 -26.31
CA ARG A 294 27.21 9.48 -27.68
C ARG A 294 26.46 10.49 -28.54
N VAL A 295 25.14 10.57 -28.39
CA VAL A 295 24.28 11.46 -29.17
C VAL A 295 24.38 12.91 -28.66
N MET A 296 24.51 13.08 -27.35
CA MET A 296 24.55 14.39 -26.67
C MET A 296 25.70 14.41 -25.65
N PRO A 297 26.97 14.52 -26.10
CA PRO A 297 28.09 14.63 -25.19
C PRO A 297 27.99 15.96 -24.41
N VAL A 298 27.95 15.87 -23.10
CA VAL A 298 27.86 17.04 -22.20
C VAL A 298 29.20 17.24 -21.52
N VAL A 299 29.68 18.48 -21.55
CA VAL A 299 30.90 18.89 -20.82
C VAL A 299 30.52 19.30 -19.40
N MET A 300 31.31 18.86 -18.42
CA MET A 300 31.10 19.24 -17.02
C MET A 300 31.28 20.76 -16.85
N ARG A 301 30.26 21.41 -16.31
CA ARG A 301 30.27 22.85 -15.97
C ARG A 301 30.63 23.04 -14.48
N PRO A 302 31.31 24.15 -14.10
CA PRO A 302 31.47 24.48 -12.68
C PRO A 302 30.11 24.77 -12.04
N LEU A 303 29.84 24.19 -10.89
CA LEU A 303 28.72 24.58 -10.03
C LEU A 303 29.20 25.85 -9.30
N GLY A 304 28.52 26.95 -9.42
CA GLY A 304 28.85 28.31 -8.96
C GLY A 304 29.81 28.46 -7.77
N SER A 305 30.16 29.66 -7.36
CA SER A 305 31.28 30.01 -6.46
C SER A 305 31.26 29.49 -4.99
N LYS A 306 30.25 28.66 -4.65
CA LYS A 306 30.24 27.81 -3.47
C LYS A 306 30.18 26.36 -3.95
N GLU A 307 31.33 25.78 -4.34
CA GLU A 307 31.54 24.36 -4.08
C GLU A 307 31.28 24.20 -2.57
N GLU A 308 30.10 23.69 -2.20
CA GLU A 308 29.97 23.08 -0.87
C GLU A 308 31.08 22.05 -0.83
N LYS A 309 32.11 22.36 -0.01
CA LYS A 309 33.06 21.36 0.43
C LYS A 309 32.25 20.32 1.21
N HIS A 310 31.65 19.36 0.51
CA HIS A 310 31.52 18.07 1.11
C HIS A 310 32.96 17.64 1.36
N ASP A 311 33.41 17.78 2.59
CA ASP A 311 34.69 17.28 3.03
C ASP A 311 34.72 15.80 2.63
N THR A 312 35.42 15.53 1.52
CA THR A 312 35.62 14.16 1.08
C THR A 312 36.46 13.50 2.16
N LEU A 313 35.78 12.67 2.97
CA LEU A 313 36.41 11.91 4.03
C LEU A 313 37.64 11.18 3.49
N SER A 314 38.73 11.26 4.21
CA SER A 314 39.91 10.44 3.92
C SER A 314 39.57 8.96 4.08
N GLU A 315 40.28 8.06 3.40
CA GLU A 315 39.98 6.61 3.48
C GLU A 315 40.05 6.06 4.91
N ASP A 316 40.93 6.63 5.73
CA ASP A 316 41.09 6.26 7.14
C ASP A 316 39.91 6.66 8.04
N GLN A 317 39.10 7.61 7.58
CA GLN A 317 37.90 8.09 8.29
C GLN A 317 36.61 7.32 7.89
N LEU A 318 36.70 6.43 6.91
CA LEU A 318 35.55 5.65 6.45
C LEU A 318 35.42 4.35 7.24
N PRO A 319 34.18 3.92 7.58
CA PRO A 319 33.96 2.60 8.17
C PRO A 319 34.40 1.49 7.21
N SER A 320 34.60 0.27 7.74
CA SER A 320 34.86 -0.89 6.90
C SER A 320 33.67 -1.21 5.99
N LEU A 321 33.91 -1.83 4.82
CA LEU A 321 32.85 -2.15 3.85
C LEU A 321 31.73 -2.98 4.46
N TRP A 322 32.08 -3.99 5.27
CA TRP A 322 31.08 -4.85 5.91
C TRP A 322 30.18 -4.12 6.88
N ILE A 323 30.75 -3.23 7.70
CA ILE A 323 29.96 -2.38 8.61
C ILE A 323 29.07 -1.42 7.82
N SER A 324 29.57 -0.88 6.70
CA SER A 324 28.83 0.00 5.82
C SER A 324 27.64 -0.68 5.13
N LEU A 325 27.79 -1.96 4.73
CA LEU A 325 26.73 -2.73 4.08
C LEU A 325 25.71 -3.29 5.06
N LEU A 326 26.06 -3.45 6.34
CA LEU A 326 25.22 -4.12 7.33
C LEU A 326 23.83 -3.48 7.48
N PRO A 327 23.66 -2.15 7.58
CA PRO A 327 22.34 -1.52 7.65
C PRO A 327 21.44 -1.77 6.42
N VAL A 328 22.05 -2.02 5.26
CA VAL A 328 21.32 -2.34 4.01
C VAL A 328 20.96 -3.81 3.93
N LEU A 329 21.93 -4.68 4.20
CA LEU A 329 21.75 -6.13 4.02
C LEU A 329 20.94 -6.77 5.14
N LEU A 330 21.02 -6.25 6.36
CA LEU A 330 20.36 -6.84 7.52
C LEU A 330 18.83 -6.95 7.34
N PRO A 331 18.08 -5.89 6.98
CA PRO A 331 16.64 -6.01 6.74
C PRO A 331 16.34 -6.96 5.58
N VAL A 332 17.12 -6.89 4.49
CA VAL A 332 16.93 -7.73 3.29
C VAL A 332 17.04 -9.21 3.65
N VAL A 333 18.07 -9.57 4.41
CA VAL A 333 18.30 -10.96 4.82
C VAL A 333 17.24 -11.44 5.80
N LEU A 334 16.91 -10.63 6.81
CA LEU A 334 15.93 -11.03 7.83
C LEU A 334 14.53 -11.18 7.24
N ILE A 335 14.05 -10.19 6.47
CA ILE A 335 12.73 -10.23 5.84
C ILE A 335 12.69 -11.35 4.79
N GLY A 336 13.73 -11.47 3.95
CA GLY A 336 13.82 -12.52 2.93
C GLY A 336 13.83 -13.93 3.53
N ALA A 337 14.56 -14.15 4.62
CA ALA A 337 14.58 -15.43 5.32
C ALA A 337 13.19 -15.79 5.89
N GLY A 338 12.47 -14.82 6.47
CA GLY A 338 11.11 -15.03 6.94
C GLY A 338 10.14 -15.36 5.82
N THR A 339 10.18 -14.62 4.72
CA THR A 339 9.36 -14.89 3.53
C THR A 339 9.61 -16.29 2.96
N LEU A 340 10.88 -16.70 2.86
CA LEU A 340 11.23 -18.05 2.43
C LEU A 340 10.70 -19.12 3.39
N ALA A 341 10.90 -18.92 4.69
CA ALA A 341 10.40 -19.86 5.71
C ALA A 341 8.87 -19.98 5.67
N MET A 342 8.16 -18.83 5.53
CA MET A 342 6.72 -18.82 5.39
C MET A 342 6.26 -19.52 4.10
N THR A 343 6.88 -19.24 2.96
CA THR A 343 6.56 -19.88 1.68
C THR A 343 6.76 -21.40 1.72
N VAL A 344 7.84 -21.86 2.37
CA VAL A 344 8.09 -23.29 2.54
C VAL A 344 7.08 -23.94 3.49
N ALA A 345 6.70 -23.25 4.57
CA ALA A 345 5.67 -23.71 5.49
C ALA A 345 4.29 -23.75 4.81
N ASP A 346 3.97 -22.75 3.99
CA ASP A 346 2.70 -22.67 3.24
C ASP A 346 2.59 -23.75 2.17
N ARG A 347 3.71 -24.15 1.57
CA ARG A 347 3.74 -25.30 0.63
C ARG A 347 3.52 -26.65 1.33
N GLU A 348 4.00 -26.80 2.55
CA GLU A 348 3.77 -28.00 3.34
C GLU A 348 2.34 -28.08 3.83
N ASP A 349 1.81 -26.97 4.29
CA ASP A 349 0.48 -26.86 4.90
C ASP A 349 -0.37 -25.81 4.16
N ARG A 350 -1.16 -26.27 3.17
CA ARG A 350 -2.05 -25.42 2.39
C ARG A 350 -3.37 -25.11 3.10
N ALA A 351 -3.63 -25.77 4.22
CA ALA A 351 -4.90 -25.72 4.94
C ALA A 351 -6.12 -26.07 4.05
N GLY A 352 -5.92 -26.76 2.93
CA GLY A 352 -7.01 -27.30 2.12
C GLY A 352 -7.63 -28.51 2.80
N LEU A 353 -8.94 -28.72 2.58
CA LEU A 353 -9.63 -29.94 2.97
C LEU A 353 -9.17 -31.08 2.06
N MET A 354 -9.04 -32.27 2.64
CA MET A 354 -8.78 -33.53 1.95
C MET A 354 -9.97 -34.47 2.11
N VAL A 355 -10.05 -35.51 1.28
CA VAL A 355 -11.15 -36.48 1.33
C VAL A 355 -11.25 -37.13 2.73
N GLU A 356 -10.12 -37.33 3.40
CA GLU A 356 -10.00 -37.96 4.71
C GLU A 356 -10.45 -37.01 5.85
N ASP A 357 -10.51 -35.70 5.61
CA ASP A 357 -10.94 -34.73 6.61
C ASP A 357 -12.44 -34.74 6.87
N ILE A 358 -13.26 -35.29 5.93
CA ILE A 358 -14.70 -35.39 6.09
C ILE A 358 -15.07 -36.76 6.58
N GLN A 359 -15.71 -36.83 7.74
CA GLN A 359 -16.06 -38.09 8.41
C GLN A 359 -17.30 -38.72 7.80
N ASP A 360 -18.31 -37.93 7.41
CA ASP A 360 -19.56 -38.41 6.81
C ASP A 360 -20.02 -37.52 5.69
N TYR A 361 -19.89 -38.00 4.44
CA TYR A 361 -20.32 -37.29 3.22
C TYR A 361 -21.86 -37.25 3.05
N GLY A 362 -22.60 -38.19 3.65
CA GLY A 362 -24.06 -38.18 3.66
C GLY A 362 -24.59 -37.06 4.55
N GLN A 363 -24.03 -36.93 5.74
CA GLN A 363 -24.36 -35.84 6.65
C GLN A 363 -23.94 -34.47 6.08
N LEU A 364 -22.78 -34.39 5.43
CA LEU A 364 -22.33 -33.18 4.74
C LEU A 364 -23.34 -32.72 3.68
N ALA A 365 -23.83 -33.63 2.86
CA ALA A 365 -24.80 -33.30 1.81
C ALA A 365 -26.12 -32.81 2.43
N THR A 366 -26.64 -33.52 3.46
CA THR A 366 -27.93 -33.16 4.09
C THR A 366 -27.85 -31.80 4.79
N MET A 367 -26.70 -31.39 5.29
CA MET A 367 -26.46 -30.10 5.94
C MET A 367 -26.65 -28.92 4.94
N PHE A 368 -26.31 -29.11 3.69
CA PHE A 368 -26.44 -28.07 2.65
C PHE A 368 -27.83 -28.01 2.01
N VAL A 369 -28.66 -29.06 2.14
CA VAL A 369 -30.03 -29.05 1.64
C VAL A 369 -30.87 -28.06 2.47
N ASN A 370 -31.38 -27.00 1.83
CA ASN A 370 -32.18 -25.95 2.49
C ASN A 370 -31.49 -25.30 3.70
N ALA A 371 -30.19 -25.09 3.65
CA ALA A 371 -29.45 -24.45 4.73
C ALA A 371 -29.93 -22.99 4.95
N ASP A 372 -30.25 -22.67 6.21
CA ASP A 372 -30.67 -21.32 6.60
C ASP A 372 -29.50 -20.33 6.38
N PRO A 373 -29.72 -19.21 5.67
CA PRO A 373 -28.68 -18.18 5.42
C PRO A 373 -27.95 -17.67 6.70
N ASP A 374 -28.63 -17.71 7.84
CA ASP A 374 -28.05 -17.31 9.13
C ASP A 374 -27.31 -18.46 9.87
N THR A 375 -26.90 -19.50 9.15
CA THR A 375 -26.08 -20.61 9.66
C THR A 375 -24.74 -20.70 8.90
N PRO A 376 -23.70 -21.33 9.48
CA PRO A 376 -22.46 -21.57 8.76
C PRO A 376 -22.64 -22.35 7.43
N ALA A 377 -23.57 -23.33 7.40
CA ALA A 377 -23.90 -24.06 6.16
C ALA A 377 -24.54 -23.15 5.12
N GLY A 378 -25.46 -22.27 5.53
CA GLY A 378 -26.06 -21.29 4.65
C GLY A 378 -25.03 -20.31 4.09
N ARG A 379 -24.01 -19.90 4.87
CA ARG A 379 -22.90 -19.08 4.37
C ARG A 379 -22.06 -19.80 3.33
N VAL A 380 -21.79 -21.09 3.50
CA VAL A 380 -21.12 -21.93 2.48
C VAL A 380 -21.93 -21.93 1.19
N MET A 381 -23.24 -22.13 1.27
CA MET A 381 -24.13 -22.16 0.11
C MET A 381 -24.33 -20.77 -0.52
N ALA A 382 -24.24 -19.70 0.23
CA ALA A 382 -24.31 -18.32 -0.26
C ALA A 382 -22.98 -17.81 -0.82
N SER A 383 -21.90 -18.60 -0.76
CA SER A 383 -20.58 -18.19 -1.23
C SER A 383 -20.60 -17.75 -2.69
N VAL A 384 -19.96 -16.60 -2.96
CA VAL A 384 -19.76 -16.07 -4.32
C VAL A 384 -18.77 -16.90 -5.14
N GLN A 385 -18.05 -17.81 -4.50
CA GLN A 385 -17.10 -18.71 -5.16
C GLN A 385 -17.78 -19.91 -5.83
N LEU A 386 -19.10 -20.12 -5.61
CA LEU A 386 -19.85 -21.22 -6.16
C LEU A 386 -20.89 -20.76 -7.19
N THR A 387 -20.98 -21.45 -8.30
CA THR A 387 -22.08 -21.34 -9.25
C THR A 387 -23.31 -22.13 -8.76
N ASP A 388 -24.50 -21.87 -9.33
CA ASP A 388 -25.71 -22.56 -8.92
C ASP A 388 -25.63 -24.07 -9.12
N ASN A 389 -25.01 -24.55 -10.21
CA ASN A 389 -24.80 -25.99 -10.46
C ASN A 389 -23.87 -26.61 -9.38
N GLU A 390 -22.83 -25.91 -8.95
CA GLU A 390 -21.90 -26.37 -7.93
C GLU A 390 -22.55 -26.42 -6.53
N ARG A 391 -23.50 -25.51 -6.24
CA ARG A 391 -24.33 -25.56 -5.04
C ARG A 391 -25.20 -26.78 -5.00
N ASP A 392 -25.87 -27.10 -6.13
CA ASP A 392 -26.68 -28.32 -6.26
C ASP A 392 -25.82 -29.56 -6.05
N GLU A 393 -24.60 -29.58 -6.59
CA GLU A 393 -23.66 -30.69 -6.44
C GLU A 393 -23.19 -30.86 -5.00
N LEU A 394 -22.95 -29.80 -4.25
CA LEU A 394 -22.64 -29.87 -2.81
C LEU A 394 -23.78 -30.50 -2.00
N SER A 395 -25.02 -30.28 -2.40
CA SER A 395 -26.23 -30.81 -1.75
C SER A 395 -26.51 -32.26 -2.07
N MET A 396 -25.87 -32.85 -3.09
CA MET A 396 -26.10 -34.27 -3.49
C MET A 396 -25.22 -35.21 -2.64
N PRO A 397 -25.65 -36.45 -2.37
CA PRO A 397 -24.80 -37.45 -1.69
C PRO A 397 -23.61 -37.86 -2.57
N ALA A 398 -22.44 -38.11 -1.97
CA ALA A 398 -21.24 -38.58 -2.67
C ALA A 398 -21.02 -40.07 -2.43
N ASN A 399 -21.30 -40.87 -3.47
CA ASN A 399 -21.22 -42.33 -3.41
C ASN A 399 -19.94 -42.92 -4.00
N SER A 400 -19.15 -42.11 -4.70
CA SER A 400 -17.86 -42.53 -5.29
C SER A 400 -16.71 -41.63 -4.84
N GLU A 401 -15.47 -42.13 -4.89
CA GLU A 401 -14.29 -41.37 -4.59
C GLU A 401 -14.08 -40.15 -5.50
N ALA A 402 -14.56 -40.24 -6.75
CA ALA A 402 -14.52 -39.10 -7.66
C ALA A 402 -15.46 -37.97 -7.20
N GLN A 403 -16.68 -38.29 -6.78
CA GLN A 403 -17.65 -37.33 -6.26
C GLN A 403 -17.18 -36.71 -4.93
N LYS A 404 -16.52 -37.49 -4.06
CA LYS A 404 -15.92 -36.95 -2.83
C LYS A 404 -14.84 -35.92 -3.14
N LYS A 405 -13.93 -36.23 -4.07
CA LYS A 405 -12.88 -35.29 -4.50
C LYS A 405 -13.46 -34.00 -5.09
N GLU A 406 -14.53 -34.11 -5.85
CA GLU A 406 -15.22 -32.97 -6.46
C GLU A 406 -15.83 -32.06 -5.38
N LYS A 407 -16.55 -32.65 -4.39
CA LYS A 407 -17.04 -31.89 -3.23
C LYS A 407 -15.94 -31.20 -2.44
N ILE A 408 -14.82 -31.88 -2.23
CA ILE A 408 -13.65 -31.29 -1.56
C ILE A 408 -13.07 -30.14 -2.37
N ALA A 409 -13.05 -30.24 -3.71
CA ALA A 409 -12.60 -29.14 -4.56
C ALA A 409 -13.52 -27.92 -4.40
N LEU A 410 -14.84 -28.11 -4.39
CA LEU A 410 -15.83 -27.04 -4.20
C LEU A 410 -15.70 -26.41 -2.80
N LEU A 411 -15.57 -27.20 -1.75
CA LEU A 411 -15.35 -26.69 -0.40
C LEU A 411 -14.04 -25.90 -0.31
N ASN A 412 -12.98 -26.32 -0.99
CA ASN A 412 -11.72 -25.61 -1.03
C ASN A 412 -11.82 -24.27 -1.79
N GLN A 413 -12.75 -24.12 -2.74
CA GLN A 413 -13.08 -22.82 -3.33
C GLN A 413 -13.77 -21.92 -2.30
N VAL A 414 -14.75 -22.44 -1.56
CA VAL A 414 -15.44 -21.70 -0.49
C VAL A 414 -14.49 -21.25 0.62
N LEU A 415 -13.42 -22.00 0.92
CA LEU A 415 -12.40 -21.56 1.88
C LEU A 415 -11.67 -20.28 1.45
N LEU A 416 -11.82 -19.84 0.19
CA LEU A 416 -11.27 -18.59 -0.30
C LEU A 416 -12.25 -17.42 -0.24
N ASP A 417 -13.50 -17.64 0.22
CA ASP A 417 -14.51 -16.61 0.34
C ASP A 417 -14.16 -15.59 1.43
N ASP A 418 -14.29 -14.30 1.10
CA ASP A 418 -14.02 -13.19 2.03
C ASP A 418 -15.10 -13.05 3.09
N ASP A 419 -16.34 -13.41 2.73
CA ASP A 419 -17.55 -13.17 3.51
C ASP A 419 -18.09 -14.43 4.18
N LEU A 420 -17.31 -15.51 4.26
CA LEU A 420 -17.77 -16.75 4.91
C LEU A 420 -18.14 -16.51 6.37
N TYR A 421 -17.33 -15.71 7.11
CA TYR A 421 -17.63 -15.34 8.49
C TYR A 421 -18.70 -14.26 8.56
N ASN A 422 -19.77 -14.54 9.30
CA ASN A 422 -20.80 -13.58 9.66
C ASN A 422 -21.15 -13.76 11.14
N GLU A 423 -21.23 -12.68 11.91
CA GLU A 423 -21.53 -12.75 13.34
C GLU A 423 -22.83 -13.48 13.66
N ARG A 424 -23.89 -13.28 12.85
CA ARG A 424 -25.17 -13.95 13.06
C ARG A 424 -25.08 -15.43 12.79
N ALA A 425 -24.48 -15.81 11.67
CA ALA A 425 -24.35 -17.20 11.26
C ALA A 425 -23.45 -18.04 12.22
N PHE A 426 -22.47 -17.40 12.86
CA PHE A 426 -21.56 -18.06 13.80
C PHE A 426 -21.85 -17.76 15.26
N LEU A 427 -22.99 -17.12 15.58
CA LEU A 427 -23.35 -16.73 16.96
C LEU A 427 -23.40 -17.92 17.92
N SER A 428 -23.90 -19.07 17.47
CA SER A 428 -24.02 -20.30 18.25
C SER A 428 -22.76 -21.17 18.25
N VAL A 429 -21.73 -20.80 17.44
CA VAL A 429 -20.52 -21.60 17.30
C VAL A 429 -19.50 -21.20 18.38
N PRO A 430 -19.02 -22.15 19.23
CA PRO A 430 -17.98 -21.86 20.20
C PRO A 430 -16.61 -21.74 19.52
N LEU A 431 -16.30 -20.54 19.02
CA LEU A 431 -15.05 -20.28 18.32
C LEU A 431 -13.83 -20.54 19.20
N SER A 432 -12.87 -21.30 18.67
CA SER A 432 -11.59 -21.60 19.30
C SER A 432 -10.70 -20.36 19.43
N SER A 433 -9.66 -20.45 20.27
CA SER A 433 -8.64 -19.37 20.38
C SER A 433 -7.93 -19.14 19.05
N VAL A 434 -7.77 -20.18 18.22
CA VAL A 434 -7.17 -20.12 16.88
C VAL A 434 -8.06 -19.28 15.95
N SER A 435 -9.35 -19.59 15.86
CA SER A 435 -10.30 -18.84 15.04
C SER A 435 -10.41 -17.39 15.49
N LYS A 436 -10.53 -17.11 16.79
CA LYS A 436 -10.57 -15.75 17.33
C LYS A 436 -9.31 -14.95 17.03
N SER A 437 -8.12 -15.56 17.09
CA SER A 437 -6.87 -14.88 16.75
C SER A 437 -6.78 -14.54 15.27
N LYS A 438 -7.24 -15.43 14.38
CA LYS A 438 -7.27 -15.23 12.94
C LYS A 438 -8.29 -14.15 12.52
N LEU A 439 -9.47 -14.12 13.16
CA LEU A 439 -10.46 -13.06 12.93
C LEU A 439 -9.95 -11.68 13.36
N LYS A 440 -9.22 -11.57 14.48
CA LYS A 440 -8.62 -10.30 14.92
C LYS A 440 -7.51 -9.81 13.99
N ALA A 441 -6.79 -10.71 13.33
CA ALA A 441 -5.77 -10.36 12.34
C ALA A 441 -6.36 -9.80 11.03
N ASN A 442 -7.68 -9.90 10.85
CA ASN A 442 -8.40 -9.51 9.64
C ASN A 442 -8.72 -8.00 9.55
N GLN A 443 -7.80 -7.13 9.97
CA GLN A 443 -7.99 -5.68 9.85
C GLN A 443 -7.50 -5.09 8.51
N LEU A 444 -6.84 -5.90 7.68
CA LEU A 444 -6.32 -5.55 6.35
C LEU A 444 -6.64 -6.70 5.39
N ARG A 445 -6.61 -6.42 4.09
CA ARG A 445 -6.85 -7.43 3.04
C ARG A 445 -6.04 -8.70 3.30
N MET A 446 -6.72 -9.80 3.54
CA MET A 446 -6.12 -11.07 3.92
C MET A 446 -5.55 -11.79 2.69
N LYS A 447 -4.35 -12.40 2.83
CA LYS A 447 -3.79 -13.24 1.78
C LYS A 447 -4.67 -14.49 1.58
N PRO A 448 -4.79 -15.03 0.36
CA PRO A 448 -5.61 -16.24 0.10
C PRO A 448 -5.28 -17.41 1.03
N VAL A 449 -3.99 -17.64 1.35
CA VAL A 449 -3.55 -18.70 2.27
C VAL A 449 -4.07 -18.47 3.69
N ASP A 450 -3.99 -17.23 4.20
CA ASP A 450 -4.45 -16.89 5.54
C ASP A 450 -5.97 -16.94 5.61
N ARG A 451 -6.68 -16.56 4.54
CA ARG A 451 -8.12 -16.69 4.40
C ARG A 451 -8.55 -18.15 4.44
N ARG A 452 -7.92 -19.01 3.64
CA ARG A 452 -8.18 -20.46 3.66
C ARG A 452 -8.01 -21.05 5.06
N ARG A 453 -6.95 -20.64 5.77
CA ARG A 453 -6.73 -21.05 7.16
C ARG A 453 -7.80 -20.57 8.13
N MET A 454 -8.20 -19.30 7.99
CA MET A 454 -9.27 -18.74 8.82
C MET A 454 -10.58 -19.48 8.56
N ASN A 455 -11.01 -19.59 7.32
CA ASN A 455 -12.27 -20.21 6.94
C ASN A 455 -12.30 -21.70 7.30
N ARG A 456 -11.18 -22.43 7.11
CA ARG A 456 -11.08 -23.81 7.57
C ARG A 456 -11.25 -23.92 9.09
N SER A 457 -10.57 -23.10 9.88
CA SER A 457 -10.72 -23.14 11.34
C SER A 457 -12.14 -22.81 11.80
N LEU A 458 -12.86 -21.92 11.09
CA LEU A 458 -14.26 -21.61 11.36
C LEU A 458 -15.18 -22.79 11.07
N LEU A 459 -14.97 -23.50 9.95
CA LEU A 459 -15.75 -24.70 9.62
C LEU A 459 -15.45 -25.88 10.57
N GLU A 460 -14.21 -26.04 11.00
CA GLU A 460 -13.83 -27.03 12.04
C GLU A 460 -14.51 -26.75 13.39
N ASP A 461 -14.59 -25.47 13.77
CA ASP A 461 -15.29 -25.06 15.00
C ASP A 461 -16.81 -25.22 14.88
N ALA A 462 -17.36 -24.97 13.68
CA ALA A 462 -18.80 -25.11 13.43
C ALA A 462 -19.26 -26.58 13.35
N TYR A 463 -18.41 -27.46 12.82
CA TYR A 463 -18.75 -28.86 12.53
C TYR A 463 -17.66 -29.82 13.04
N PRO A 464 -17.39 -29.87 14.35
CA PRO A 464 -16.28 -30.64 14.93
C PRO A 464 -16.43 -32.16 14.79
N ASP A 465 -17.68 -32.66 14.63
CA ASP A 465 -17.98 -34.08 14.41
C ASP A 465 -17.95 -34.50 12.95
N LEU A 466 -17.92 -33.55 12.03
CA LEU A 466 -17.98 -33.78 10.59
C LEU A 466 -16.64 -33.48 9.90
N ILE A 467 -15.95 -32.45 10.34
CA ILE A 467 -14.69 -32.00 9.76
C ILE A 467 -13.56 -32.26 10.74
N ALA A 468 -12.60 -33.08 10.35
CA ALA A 468 -11.44 -33.40 11.20
C ALA A 468 -10.58 -32.14 11.45
N LYS A 469 -10.14 -32.00 12.70
CA LYS A 469 -9.28 -30.89 13.10
C LYS A 469 -7.95 -30.95 12.37
N HIS A 470 -7.58 -29.83 11.77
CA HIS A 470 -6.32 -29.66 11.07
C HIS A 470 -5.13 -29.58 12.04
N GLN A 471 -4.01 -30.17 11.65
CA GLN A 471 -2.76 -30.00 12.37
C GLN A 471 -2.09 -28.67 11.96
N TRP A 472 -2.30 -27.62 12.76
CA TRP A 472 -1.78 -26.28 12.49
C TRP A 472 -0.27 -26.13 12.76
N ASP A 473 0.32 -27.02 13.56
CA ASP A 473 1.71 -26.98 14.02
C ASP A 473 2.54 -28.02 13.27
N THR A 474 3.00 -27.66 12.07
CA THR A 474 4.00 -28.45 11.34
C THR A 474 5.43 -28.01 11.70
N PRO A 475 6.47 -28.88 11.57
CA PRO A 475 7.84 -28.50 11.88
C PRO A 475 8.33 -27.27 11.12
N LYS A 476 7.96 -27.12 9.83
CA LYS A 476 8.32 -25.93 9.03
C LYS A 476 7.55 -24.69 9.48
N ARG A 477 6.29 -24.86 9.92
CA ARG A 477 5.51 -23.78 10.53
C ARG A 477 6.14 -23.32 11.85
N GLY A 478 6.65 -24.24 12.66
CA GLY A 478 7.40 -23.92 13.87
C GLY A 478 8.63 -23.05 13.59
N ILE A 479 9.41 -23.38 12.55
CA ILE A 479 10.54 -22.55 12.10
C ILE A 479 10.08 -21.17 11.63
N SER A 480 9.03 -21.10 10.80
CA SER A 480 8.45 -19.84 10.34
C SER A 480 8.00 -18.95 11.48
N ASN A 481 7.29 -19.54 12.47
CA ASN A 481 6.83 -18.82 13.66
C ASN A 481 8.02 -18.33 14.52
N GLY A 482 9.09 -19.11 14.65
CA GLY A 482 10.32 -18.73 15.36
C GLY A 482 11.04 -17.55 14.69
N LEU A 483 10.95 -17.44 13.36
CA LEU A 483 11.52 -16.34 12.59
C LEU A 483 10.59 -15.11 12.50
N ALA A 484 9.33 -15.21 12.88
CA ALA A 484 8.32 -14.18 12.68
C ALA A 484 8.69 -12.81 13.25
N LEU A 485 9.31 -12.78 14.46
CA LEU A 485 9.79 -11.55 15.06
C LEU A 485 10.95 -10.94 14.25
N TRP A 486 11.94 -11.75 13.92
CA TRP A 486 13.15 -11.29 13.22
C TRP A 486 12.88 -10.83 11.78
N SER A 487 11.93 -11.47 11.13
CA SER A 487 11.49 -11.13 9.77
C SER A 487 10.42 -10.05 9.70
N ASN A 488 9.89 -9.61 10.85
CA ASN A 488 8.99 -8.46 10.89
C ASN A 488 9.71 -7.21 10.39
N ALA A 489 9.15 -6.53 9.38
CA ALA A 489 9.80 -5.39 8.73
C ALA A 489 10.13 -4.26 9.71
N ASN A 490 9.23 -3.96 10.67
CA ASN A 490 9.49 -2.93 11.68
C ASN A 490 10.69 -3.30 12.55
N PHE A 491 10.76 -4.57 12.99
CA PHE A 491 11.85 -5.05 13.84
C PHE A 491 13.19 -5.12 13.09
N ALA A 492 13.18 -5.65 11.87
CA ALA A 492 14.38 -5.75 11.02
C ALA A 492 14.98 -4.37 10.71
N LEU A 493 14.13 -3.38 10.38
CA LEU A 493 14.56 -2.00 10.13
C LEU A 493 14.99 -1.28 11.40
N MET A 494 14.34 -1.54 12.55
CA MET A 494 14.78 -1.00 13.82
C MET A 494 16.18 -1.50 14.18
N LEU A 495 16.49 -2.77 14.00
CA LEU A 495 17.85 -3.29 14.18
C LEU A 495 18.85 -2.62 13.23
N ALA A 496 18.50 -2.45 11.96
CA ALA A 496 19.34 -1.77 10.98
C ALA A 496 19.58 -0.28 11.35
N ALA A 497 18.55 0.41 11.85
CA ALA A 497 18.67 1.78 12.35
C ALA A 497 19.61 1.85 13.55
N ILE A 498 19.48 0.94 14.52
CA ILE A 498 20.39 0.85 15.67
C ILE A 498 21.84 0.63 15.19
N VAL A 499 22.06 -0.31 14.28
CA VAL A 499 23.40 -0.56 13.71
C VAL A 499 23.96 0.69 13.02
N SER A 500 23.15 1.40 12.23
CA SER A 500 23.59 2.61 11.53
C SER A 500 23.89 3.76 12.50
N MET A 501 23.09 3.93 13.57
CA MET A 501 23.31 4.91 14.64
C MET A 501 24.62 4.62 15.40
N PHE A 502 24.86 3.36 15.76
CA PHE A 502 26.14 2.98 16.40
C PHE A 502 27.32 3.21 15.45
N THR A 503 27.17 2.88 14.16
CA THR A 503 28.21 3.15 13.17
C THR A 503 28.53 4.64 13.11
N LEU A 504 27.52 5.50 13.01
CA LEU A 504 27.69 6.96 13.04
C LEU A 504 28.39 7.42 14.32
N LYS A 505 27.88 6.99 15.49
CA LYS A 505 28.42 7.36 16.79
C LYS A 505 29.90 7.04 16.93
N TYR A 506 30.30 5.81 16.58
CA TYR A 506 31.70 5.36 16.77
C TYR A 506 32.62 5.94 15.71
N VAL A 507 32.22 6.00 14.45
CA VAL A 507 33.06 6.55 13.37
C VAL A 507 33.29 8.04 13.54
N ARG A 508 32.29 8.80 14.03
CA ARG A 508 32.36 10.24 14.23
C ARG A 508 32.66 10.66 15.67
N SER A 509 32.78 9.69 16.57
CA SER A 509 32.99 9.96 18.01
C SER A 509 31.98 10.93 18.61
N LEU A 510 30.68 10.79 18.18
CA LEU A 510 29.60 11.67 18.59
C LEU A 510 29.20 11.45 20.05
N SER A 511 28.75 12.52 20.70
CA SER A 511 28.01 12.42 21.94
C SER A 511 26.63 11.82 21.72
N TRP A 512 26.02 11.26 22.77
CA TRP A 512 24.63 10.77 22.68
C TRP A 512 23.66 11.91 22.36
N ARG A 513 23.95 13.12 22.80
CA ARG A 513 23.13 14.30 22.54
C ARG A 513 23.16 14.67 21.05
N SER A 514 24.34 14.77 20.45
CA SER A 514 24.48 15.06 19.01
C SER A 514 23.82 13.98 18.15
N LEU A 515 23.98 12.70 18.55
CA LEU A 515 23.29 11.60 17.85
C LEU A 515 21.75 11.72 17.93
N SER A 516 21.23 12.17 19.09
CA SER A 516 19.79 12.40 19.26
C SER A 516 19.29 13.54 18.36
N GLU A 517 20.06 14.62 18.22
CA GLU A 517 19.76 15.75 17.34
C GLU A 517 19.74 15.29 15.86
N ASP A 518 20.71 14.48 15.41
CA ASP A 518 20.74 13.91 14.06
C ASP A 518 19.53 12.98 13.78
N VAL A 519 19.10 12.22 14.78
CA VAL A 519 17.90 11.36 14.70
C VAL A 519 16.65 12.22 14.60
N GLU A 520 16.53 13.30 15.37
CA GLU A 520 15.40 14.24 15.32
C GLU A 520 15.25 14.86 13.92
N ASP A 521 16.35 15.34 13.32
CA ASP A 521 16.38 15.86 11.95
C ASP A 521 15.89 14.82 10.93
N SER A 522 16.30 13.56 11.13
CA SER A 522 15.87 12.44 10.28
C SER A 522 14.37 12.20 10.38
N LEU A 523 13.83 12.23 11.61
CA LEU A 523 12.42 12.04 11.89
C LEU A 523 11.55 13.20 11.37
N MET A 524 12.04 14.43 11.41
CA MET A 524 11.36 15.58 10.80
C MET A 524 11.16 15.36 9.29
N SER A 525 12.19 14.92 8.60
CA SER A 525 12.13 14.60 7.16
C SER A 525 11.20 13.42 6.87
N GLY A 526 11.29 12.35 7.66
CA GLY A 526 10.43 11.17 7.55
C GLY A 526 8.97 11.46 7.85
N GLY A 527 8.69 12.38 8.80
CA GLY A 527 7.35 12.73 9.23
C GLY A 527 6.46 13.28 8.10
N VAL A 528 7.01 14.13 7.25
CA VAL A 528 6.30 14.66 6.08
C VAL A 528 5.88 13.52 5.13
N ILE A 529 6.75 12.54 4.94
CA ILE A 529 6.48 11.38 4.08
C ILE A 529 5.38 10.51 4.69
N ILE A 530 5.43 10.28 6.01
CA ILE A 530 4.39 9.53 6.73
C ILE A 530 3.03 10.19 6.57
N LEU A 531 2.95 11.52 6.72
CA LEU A 531 1.69 12.26 6.58
C LEU A 531 1.11 12.16 5.16
N ILE A 532 1.92 12.40 4.12
CA ILE A 532 1.46 12.30 2.71
C ILE A 532 0.98 10.90 2.41
N THR A 533 1.70 9.92 2.89
CA THR A 533 1.43 8.51 2.75
C THR A 533 0.13 8.08 3.40
N ALA A 534 -0.08 8.48 4.66
CA ALA A 534 -1.31 8.20 5.38
C ALA A 534 -2.52 8.86 4.71
N ALA A 535 -2.35 10.07 4.17
CA ALA A 535 -3.40 10.73 3.38
C ALA A 535 -3.75 9.95 2.10
N GLY A 536 -2.73 9.40 1.41
CA GLY A 536 -2.94 8.51 0.26
C GLY A 536 -3.67 7.22 0.62
N GLY A 537 -3.34 6.63 1.78
CA GLY A 537 -4.03 5.47 2.32
C GLY A 537 -5.50 5.75 2.65
N ALA A 538 -5.80 6.91 3.29
CA ALA A 538 -7.17 7.36 3.53
C ALA A 538 -7.95 7.52 2.21
N PHE A 539 -7.36 8.17 1.21
CA PHE A 539 -7.98 8.33 -0.09
C PHE A 539 -8.28 6.98 -0.75
N GLY A 540 -7.32 6.03 -0.72
CA GLY A 540 -7.52 4.68 -1.23
C GLY A 540 -8.63 3.92 -0.53
N ALA A 541 -8.72 4.03 0.81
CA ALA A 541 -9.79 3.41 1.59
C ALA A 541 -11.18 3.97 1.21
N MET A 542 -11.29 5.29 1.06
CA MET A 542 -12.55 5.91 0.63
C MET A 542 -12.96 5.53 -0.80
N LEU A 543 -11.99 5.28 -1.68
CA LEU A 543 -12.29 4.73 -3.01
C LEU A 543 -12.78 3.27 -2.94
N GLN A 544 -12.27 2.45 -2.01
CA GLN A 544 -12.79 1.09 -1.79
C GLN A 544 -14.26 1.12 -1.35
N ASP A 545 -14.63 2.04 -0.46
CA ASP A 545 -16.01 2.21 0.00
C ASP A 545 -16.99 2.60 -1.13
N THR A 546 -16.52 3.02 -2.31
CA THR A 546 -17.40 3.26 -3.46
C THR A 546 -17.93 1.98 -4.11
N HIS A 547 -17.43 0.80 -3.71
CA HIS A 547 -17.74 -0.50 -4.33
C HIS A 547 -17.48 -0.55 -5.85
N ILE A 548 -16.55 0.29 -6.34
CA ILE A 548 -16.19 0.35 -7.76
C ILE A 548 -15.70 -1.00 -8.31
N SER A 549 -15.12 -1.85 -7.45
CA SER A 549 -14.68 -3.20 -7.80
C SER A 549 -15.79 -4.05 -8.41
N ASN A 550 -17.01 -3.97 -7.86
CA ASN A 550 -18.16 -4.73 -8.34
C ASN A 550 -18.54 -4.31 -9.78
N THR A 551 -18.62 -2.99 -10.03
CA THR A 551 -18.92 -2.45 -11.37
C THR A 551 -17.85 -2.86 -12.39
N ILE A 552 -16.59 -2.90 -12.00
CA ILE A 552 -15.49 -3.30 -12.87
C ILE A 552 -15.51 -4.81 -13.08
N LYS A 553 -15.77 -5.62 -12.05
CA LYS A 553 -15.91 -7.06 -12.15
C LYS A 553 -16.99 -7.44 -13.18
N ASP A 554 -18.15 -6.78 -13.13
CA ASP A 554 -19.25 -7.00 -14.07
C ASP A 554 -18.85 -6.65 -15.51
N TYR A 555 -18.10 -5.56 -15.70
CA TYR A 555 -17.62 -5.15 -17.02
C TYR A 555 -16.56 -6.12 -17.56
N PHE A 556 -15.63 -6.58 -16.73
CA PHE A 556 -14.54 -7.48 -17.14
C PHE A 556 -15.01 -8.93 -17.31
N SER A 557 -15.97 -9.43 -16.54
CA SER A 557 -16.55 -10.75 -16.71
C SER A 557 -17.31 -10.88 -18.04
N GLY A 558 -17.90 -9.77 -18.54
CA GLY A 558 -18.54 -9.71 -19.86
C GLY A 558 -17.58 -9.54 -21.05
N ALA A 559 -16.38 -8.99 -20.84
CA ALA A 559 -15.45 -8.61 -21.92
C ALA A 559 -14.30 -9.58 -22.17
N GLY A 560 -14.15 -10.67 -21.37
CA GLY A 560 -13.04 -11.62 -21.49
C GLY A 560 -11.66 -10.97 -21.27
N ALA A 561 -11.58 -9.93 -20.40
CA ALA A 561 -10.36 -9.19 -20.18
C ALA A 561 -9.29 -10.06 -19.55
N THR A 562 -8.13 -10.13 -20.19
CA THR A 562 -6.98 -10.87 -19.70
C THR A 562 -6.31 -10.15 -18.52
N GLY A 563 -5.66 -10.88 -17.63
CA GLY A 563 -4.92 -10.31 -16.52
C GLY A 563 -3.89 -9.24 -16.93
N ILE A 564 -3.38 -9.27 -18.17
CA ILE A 564 -2.46 -8.27 -18.75
C ILE A 564 -3.11 -6.88 -18.82
N SER A 565 -4.41 -6.77 -19.12
CA SER A 565 -5.10 -5.47 -19.20
C SER A 565 -5.11 -4.73 -17.87
N LEU A 566 -5.19 -5.45 -16.75
CA LEU A 566 -5.07 -4.86 -15.40
C LEU A 566 -3.66 -4.37 -15.09
N LEU A 567 -2.61 -5.05 -15.58
CA LEU A 567 -1.23 -4.57 -15.46
C LEU A 567 -1.01 -3.29 -16.25
N LEU A 568 -1.57 -3.23 -17.48
CA LEU A 568 -1.52 -2.02 -18.31
C LEU A 568 -2.29 -0.87 -17.68
N LEU A 569 -3.44 -1.15 -17.08
CA LEU A 569 -4.25 -0.16 -16.37
C LEU A 569 -3.49 0.38 -15.14
N ALA A 570 -2.91 -0.50 -14.32
CA ALA A 570 -2.14 -0.16 -13.14
C ALA A 570 -0.94 0.74 -13.49
N TRP A 571 -0.19 0.34 -14.52
CA TRP A 571 0.90 1.14 -15.06
C TRP A 571 0.42 2.48 -15.61
N GLY A 572 -0.67 2.48 -16.39
CA GLY A 572 -1.23 3.67 -17.03
C GLY A 572 -1.72 4.71 -16.03
N ILE A 573 -2.43 4.29 -14.97
CA ILE A 573 -2.87 5.17 -13.88
C ILE A 573 -1.65 5.82 -13.21
N ALA A 574 -0.66 5.03 -12.82
CA ALA A 574 0.54 5.55 -12.18
C ALA A 574 1.34 6.48 -13.12
N ALA A 575 1.39 6.17 -14.42
CA ALA A 575 2.05 7.00 -15.44
C ALA A 575 1.36 8.35 -15.62
N VAL A 576 0.04 8.38 -15.75
CA VAL A 576 -0.73 9.63 -15.85
C VAL A 576 -0.54 10.48 -14.60
N LEU A 577 -0.64 9.89 -13.41
CA LEU A 577 -0.40 10.57 -12.14
C LEU A 577 1.02 11.15 -12.08
N LYS A 578 2.03 10.39 -12.50
CA LYS A 578 3.43 10.85 -12.52
C LYS A 578 3.63 12.04 -13.45
N VAL A 579 3.17 11.95 -14.69
CA VAL A 579 3.29 13.03 -15.66
C VAL A 579 2.59 14.30 -15.18
N ALA A 580 1.44 14.12 -14.51
CA ALA A 580 0.61 15.22 -14.05
C ALA A 580 1.20 15.95 -12.83
N GLN A 581 1.63 15.21 -11.78
CA GLN A 581 1.99 15.82 -10.48
C GLN A 581 3.49 15.73 -10.14
N GLY A 582 4.27 14.93 -10.85
CA GLY A 582 5.74 14.88 -10.77
C GLY A 582 6.33 13.91 -9.75
N SER A 583 5.68 13.61 -8.62
CA SER A 583 6.23 12.74 -7.58
C SER A 583 5.95 11.25 -7.86
N SER A 584 6.99 10.43 -7.99
CA SER A 584 6.85 8.97 -8.14
C SER A 584 6.19 8.34 -6.92
N THR A 585 6.55 8.77 -5.70
CA THR A 585 5.97 8.24 -4.47
C THR A 585 4.46 8.49 -4.40
N VAL A 586 4.01 9.72 -4.69
CA VAL A 586 2.57 10.05 -4.71
C VAL A 586 1.84 9.28 -5.81
N ALA A 587 2.44 9.19 -7.01
CA ALA A 587 1.85 8.41 -8.11
C ALA A 587 1.67 6.93 -7.74
N MET A 588 2.66 6.34 -7.03
CA MET A 588 2.57 4.98 -6.53
C MET A 588 1.46 4.80 -5.49
N ILE A 589 1.37 5.69 -4.52
CA ILE A 589 0.40 5.60 -3.43
C ILE A 589 -1.04 5.72 -3.96
N VAL A 590 -1.29 6.78 -4.73
CA VAL A 590 -2.61 7.04 -5.31
C VAL A 590 -2.98 5.94 -6.32
N GLY A 591 -2.03 5.55 -7.19
CA GLY A 591 -2.22 4.47 -8.15
C GLY A 591 -2.52 3.13 -7.48
N ALA A 592 -1.81 2.77 -6.42
CA ALA A 592 -2.08 1.55 -5.65
C ALA A 592 -3.45 1.61 -4.96
N GLY A 593 -3.83 2.76 -4.38
CA GLY A 593 -5.15 2.97 -3.79
C GLY A 593 -6.28 2.78 -4.80
N MET A 594 -6.15 3.37 -6.00
CA MET A 594 -7.09 3.18 -7.09
C MET A 594 -7.15 1.72 -7.55
N MET A 595 -5.98 1.07 -7.75
CA MET A 595 -5.95 -0.33 -8.18
C MET A 595 -6.50 -1.28 -7.12
N SER A 596 -6.29 -1.00 -5.85
CA SER A 596 -6.90 -1.79 -4.76
C SER A 596 -8.42 -1.70 -4.80
N ALA A 597 -8.99 -0.53 -5.08
CA ALA A 597 -10.42 -0.34 -5.25
C ALA A 597 -10.95 -1.01 -6.54
N ILE A 598 -10.20 -0.93 -7.64
CA ILE A 598 -10.57 -1.47 -8.94
C ILE A 598 -10.54 -3.00 -8.95
N ILE A 599 -9.47 -3.60 -8.43
CA ILE A 599 -9.30 -5.05 -8.47
C ILE A 599 -10.29 -5.74 -7.53
N GLY A 600 -10.57 -5.15 -6.33
CA GLY A 600 -11.50 -5.76 -5.37
C GLY A 600 -11.22 -7.25 -5.21
N ASP A 601 -12.22 -8.06 -5.51
CA ASP A 601 -12.18 -9.53 -5.45
C ASP A 601 -12.02 -10.20 -6.82
N VAL A 602 -11.47 -9.48 -7.82
CA VAL A 602 -11.18 -10.05 -9.14
C VAL A 602 -10.11 -11.15 -8.98
N ASN A 603 -10.43 -12.35 -9.43
CA ASN A 603 -9.47 -13.45 -9.48
C ASN A 603 -8.43 -13.15 -10.58
N LEU A 604 -7.18 -13.01 -10.16
CA LEU A 604 -6.06 -12.81 -11.06
C LEU A 604 -5.36 -14.13 -11.32
N ASP A 605 -4.92 -14.34 -12.56
CA ASP A 605 -4.10 -15.51 -12.95
C ASP A 605 -2.65 -15.40 -12.46
N TYR A 606 -2.30 -14.33 -11.73
CA TYR A 606 -0.96 -14.05 -11.21
C TYR A 606 -1.03 -13.35 -9.85
N ASN A 607 0.10 -13.36 -9.13
CA ASN A 607 0.21 -12.73 -7.81
C ASN A 607 0.08 -11.20 -7.90
N MET A 608 -0.59 -10.60 -6.92
CA MET A 608 -0.80 -9.15 -6.79
C MET A 608 0.51 -8.32 -6.82
N VAL A 609 1.65 -8.94 -6.54
CA VAL A 609 2.97 -8.31 -6.64
C VAL A 609 3.26 -7.74 -8.03
N TYR A 610 2.70 -8.35 -9.09
CA TYR A 610 2.87 -7.84 -10.45
C TYR A 610 2.06 -6.56 -10.71
N VAL A 611 0.90 -6.41 -10.07
CA VAL A 611 0.18 -5.12 -10.05
C VAL A 611 1.01 -4.07 -9.32
N ALA A 612 1.59 -4.43 -8.18
CA ALA A 612 2.46 -3.54 -7.42
C ALA A 612 3.69 -3.08 -8.24
N THR A 613 4.34 -3.99 -8.96
CA THR A 613 5.48 -3.65 -9.84
C THR A 613 5.05 -2.85 -11.08
N ALA A 614 3.85 -3.09 -11.61
CA ALA A 614 3.29 -2.28 -12.70
C ALA A 614 3.04 -0.84 -12.24
N VAL A 615 2.45 -0.62 -11.07
CA VAL A 615 2.31 0.72 -10.45
C VAL A 615 3.68 1.37 -10.24
N GLY A 616 4.65 0.62 -9.66
CA GLY A 616 6.01 1.11 -9.43
C GLY A 616 6.71 1.55 -10.70
N THR A 617 6.64 0.75 -11.77
CA THR A 617 7.24 1.09 -13.07
C THR A 617 6.50 2.24 -13.76
N GLY A 618 5.17 2.30 -13.66
CA GLY A 618 4.35 3.40 -14.17
C GLY A 618 4.73 4.75 -13.55
N SER A 619 5.08 4.76 -12.26
CA SER A 619 5.48 5.96 -11.53
C SER A 619 6.79 6.59 -11.98
N LEU A 620 7.53 5.97 -12.89
CA LEU A 620 8.73 6.53 -13.54
C LEU A 620 8.40 7.23 -14.86
N MET A 621 7.24 6.97 -15.44
CA MET A 621 6.91 7.44 -16.79
C MET A 621 6.88 8.95 -16.89
N GLY A 622 7.63 9.52 -17.87
CA GLY A 622 7.49 10.91 -18.29
C GLY A 622 7.85 11.97 -17.23
N SER A 623 8.82 11.69 -16.35
CA SER A 623 9.34 12.68 -15.39
C SER A 623 9.97 13.90 -16.09
N TRP A 624 9.56 15.11 -15.71
CA TRP A 624 9.98 16.36 -16.31
C TRP A 624 10.13 17.49 -15.26
N MET A 625 10.02 18.74 -15.63
CA MET A 625 10.25 19.91 -14.74
C MET A 625 9.32 19.98 -13.51
N ASN A 626 8.27 19.20 -13.45
CA ASN A 626 7.38 19.09 -12.29
C ASN A 626 7.91 18.14 -11.19
N ASP A 627 8.99 17.41 -11.48
CA ASP A 627 9.60 16.42 -10.57
C ASP A 627 10.82 17.01 -9.86
N SER A 628 10.92 16.80 -8.53
CA SER A 628 12.11 17.17 -7.75
C SER A 628 13.36 16.46 -8.25
N GLY A 629 13.25 15.17 -8.60
CA GLY A 629 14.35 14.38 -9.14
C GLY A 629 14.92 14.95 -10.44
N PHE A 630 14.07 15.51 -11.30
CA PHE A 630 14.51 16.24 -12.50
C PHE A 630 15.42 17.44 -12.14
N TRP A 631 15.02 18.24 -11.15
CA TRP A 631 15.80 19.40 -10.71
C TRP A 631 17.09 19.01 -10.00
N VAL A 632 17.05 17.96 -9.19
CA VAL A 632 18.26 17.41 -8.55
C VAL A 632 19.25 16.95 -9.62
N PHE A 633 18.80 16.17 -10.60
CA PHE A 633 19.62 15.71 -11.72
C PHE A 633 20.20 16.92 -12.51
N THR A 634 19.36 17.92 -12.79
CA THR A 634 19.75 19.12 -13.57
C THR A 634 20.77 19.97 -12.81
N LYS A 635 20.45 20.41 -11.61
CA LYS A 635 21.25 21.39 -10.86
C LYS A 635 22.55 20.78 -10.33
N MET A 636 22.50 19.57 -9.76
CA MET A 636 23.72 18.90 -9.28
C MET A 636 24.59 18.37 -10.40
N GLY A 637 23.97 17.95 -11.50
CA GLY A 637 24.70 17.58 -12.71
C GLY A 637 25.31 18.75 -13.46
N GLY A 638 24.96 20.02 -13.13
CA GLY A 638 25.37 21.20 -13.90
C GLY A 638 24.87 21.18 -15.33
N LEU A 639 23.68 20.61 -15.53
CA LEU A 639 23.02 20.49 -16.83
C LEU A 639 22.06 21.66 -17.05
N THR A 640 21.77 21.96 -18.30
CA THR A 640 20.65 22.84 -18.67
C THR A 640 19.33 22.04 -18.61
N GLU A 641 18.22 22.75 -18.47
CA GLU A 641 16.88 22.14 -18.48
C GLU A 641 16.63 21.34 -19.78
N GLY A 642 17.10 21.88 -20.93
CA GLY A 642 16.98 21.21 -22.23
C GLY A 642 17.83 19.93 -22.34
N GLU A 643 19.03 19.90 -21.77
CA GLU A 643 19.87 18.71 -21.70
C GLU A 643 19.22 17.65 -20.79
N SER A 644 18.64 18.08 -19.67
CA SER A 644 17.95 17.17 -18.75
C SER A 644 16.67 16.61 -19.34
N LEU A 645 15.85 17.41 -20.04
CA LEU A 645 14.68 16.91 -20.75
C LEU A 645 15.01 15.88 -21.83
N ARG A 646 16.20 16.01 -22.47
CA ARG A 646 16.65 15.06 -23.52
C ARG A 646 17.39 13.84 -22.96
N SER A 647 17.77 13.83 -21.70
CA SER A 647 18.50 12.73 -21.06
C SER A 647 17.70 12.05 -19.96
N TRP A 648 17.29 12.77 -18.91
CA TRP A 648 16.55 12.26 -17.77
C TRP A 648 15.16 11.73 -18.13
N THR A 649 14.35 12.55 -18.83
CA THR A 649 12.98 12.17 -19.18
C THR A 649 12.92 10.87 -20.00
N PRO A 650 13.67 10.73 -21.12
CA PRO A 650 13.67 9.48 -21.87
C PRO A 650 14.31 8.32 -21.10
N LEU A 651 15.30 8.57 -20.22
CA LEU A 651 15.86 7.53 -19.36
C LEU A 651 14.78 6.89 -18.50
N LEU A 652 14.00 7.72 -17.80
CA LEU A 652 12.94 7.22 -16.93
C LEU A 652 11.81 6.54 -17.74
N MET A 653 11.52 7.02 -18.96
CA MET A 653 10.61 6.32 -19.87
C MET A 653 11.12 4.94 -20.25
N VAL A 654 12.42 4.79 -20.54
CA VAL A 654 13.04 3.47 -20.82
C VAL A 654 12.91 2.56 -19.59
N LEU A 655 13.22 3.05 -18.38
CA LEU A 655 13.08 2.27 -17.16
C LEU A 655 11.63 1.82 -16.93
N SER A 656 10.67 2.72 -17.16
CA SER A 656 9.24 2.47 -17.02
C SER A 656 8.76 1.37 -17.99
N LEU A 657 9.05 1.54 -19.28
CA LEU A 657 8.58 0.62 -20.33
C LEU A 657 9.23 -0.76 -20.23
N VAL A 658 10.55 -0.82 -19.98
CA VAL A 658 11.23 -2.10 -19.81
C VAL A 658 10.76 -2.78 -18.53
N GLY A 659 10.57 -2.02 -17.45
CA GLY A 659 10.02 -2.56 -16.20
C GLY A 659 8.63 -3.14 -16.38
N LEU A 660 7.73 -2.45 -17.10
CA LEU A 660 6.42 -2.99 -17.47
C LEU A 660 6.54 -4.28 -18.30
N ALA A 661 7.38 -4.28 -19.33
CA ALA A 661 7.58 -5.44 -20.18
C ALA A 661 8.07 -6.66 -19.36
N VAL A 662 9.04 -6.45 -18.48
CA VAL A 662 9.55 -7.50 -17.58
C VAL A 662 8.46 -7.96 -16.62
N THR A 663 7.66 -7.05 -16.05
CA THR A 663 6.52 -7.37 -15.19
C THR A 663 5.51 -8.26 -15.91
N ILE A 664 5.13 -7.92 -17.14
CA ILE A 664 4.21 -8.73 -17.96
C ILE A 664 4.82 -10.11 -18.25
N VAL A 665 6.09 -10.18 -18.65
CA VAL A 665 6.75 -11.45 -18.93
C VAL A 665 6.78 -12.32 -17.66
N LEU A 666 7.18 -11.76 -16.52
CA LEU A 666 7.23 -12.53 -15.28
C LEU A 666 5.84 -12.98 -14.83
N SER A 667 4.79 -12.17 -15.00
CA SER A 667 3.43 -12.56 -14.64
C SER A 667 2.92 -13.77 -15.42
N GLN A 668 3.38 -13.95 -16.66
CA GLN A 668 3.00 -15.09 -17.54
C GLN A 668 3.83 -16.34 -17.27
N PHE A 669 5.17 -16.20 -17.11
CA PHE A 669 6.07 -17.35 -16.95
C PHE A 669 6.29 -17.76 -15.49
N LEU A 670 6.08 -16.86 -14.55
CA LEU A 670 6.28 -17.07 -13.12
C LEU A 670 5.12 -16.44 -12.32
N PRO A 671 3.88 -16.90 -12.49
CA PRO A 671 2.69 -16.24 -11.91
C PRO A 671 2.72 -16.15 -10.39
N MET A 672 3.58 -16.93 -9.71
CA MET A 672 3.75 -16.94 -8.25
C MET A 672 2.43 -17.04 -7.48
N MET A 673 1.43 -17.70 -8.09
CA MET A 673 0.20 -18.01 -7.40
C MET A 673 0.52 -18.93 -6.23
N PRO A 674 -0.10 -18.74 -5.07
CA PRO A 674 -0.17 -19.82 -4.10
C PRO A 674 -0.86 -20.95 -4.86
N ASN A 675 -0.13 -22.03 -5.14
CA ASN A 675 -0.62 -23.14 -5.95
C ASN A 675 -2.04 -23.49 -5.52
N SER A 676 -2.97 -23.43 -6.48
CA SER A 676 -4.35 -23.92 -6.38
C SER A 676 -4.39 -25.35 -5.87
#